data_b1bf445496f30b6985cb7503e1f7d4d5
#
_entry.id   b1bf445496f30b6985cb7503e1f7d4d5
#
_cell.length_a   1.000
_cell.length_b   1.000
_cell.length_c   1.000
_cell.angle_alpha   90.00
_cell.angle_beta   90.00
_cell.angle_gamma   90.00
#
_symmetry.space_group_name_H-M   'P 1'
#
loop_
_entity.id
_entity.type
_entity.pdbx_description
1 polymer ?
#
loop_
_entity_poly.entity_id
_entity_poly.type
_entity_poly.pdbx_seq_one_letter_code
_entity_poly.pdbx_strand_id
1 'polypeptide(L)'
;MKNITSVTFFLAFLFLPHILFSQNTITGNVKDPFGNPLFGANVLIQGTTEGTTTDQYGDFSIQTSQSLPLNIDISFIGYETLVYTVYDLNAIEINLKPGNEFDEIIVSASRKAEKLQEAPAAVSVISARQLSQSGGSISPLRALINTPGVDLQQQTGQRINIALRGGSSVFSTNVFPLLDYRSLISPGLEYFDSQNSPLNTIDLERIEVVLGPGSALYGPDVTTGVIHFISKDPFKYAGTTTELVYGERNTFKAAMRHAGHNKKETFGYKVNFRYGSGKDFTLNPDDPEDKKILDTFKTSINRSQINSDGNVDTDATGIKLFDVPQTQKEDYWASAANASLYFRPKNGMEIVTAGGWNGGNAIFYNDLGEGQVHGNEYWAQTRFNYKGWFAQTYYIKNDGGNDKNPTYLNRTGIIVPLKRGHYEAQLQYNFDFKSFLNSEWTVGIDYRNATAETQNHVYGRHENEDDYTIFGGYTQGKFKLDPKLDLFLSGRYDGYNFTSEKTFSPRAAFVYKLTPEHNFRLTYNKAANPIPASDIYFDLPIQTEAGILDVWVLGTKNPYTFASNQEIDWLIPGVPNTPYAAGFPLAAAFQAVTGEVLVGLQALAQDPRYASLAPLLPLVEGVIQNSVPNGFAPVVSQDTEGQPLMAQGGRGNLISSLTSYELGYKGSIGNRFAFGFNIFHLRQTGGAGFQQITPNISISSLSPD
;
A
#
# COMPACT_ATOMS: atom_id res chain seq x y z
N MET A 1 -11.33 -47.85 45.35
CA MET A 1 -12.44 -48.13 44.45
C MET A 1 -13.00 -46.83 43.81
N LYS A 2 -12.15 -45.96 43.23
CA LYS A 2 -12.59 -44.68 42.56
C LYS A 2 -12.05 -44.48 41.13
N ASN A 3 -11.29 -45.47 40.61
CA ASN A 3 -10.66 -45.32 39.26
C ASN A 3 -11.18 -46.31 38.19
N ILE A 4 -12.24 -47.08 38.47
CA ILE A 4 -12.77 -48.04 37.49
C ILE A 4 -13.97 -47.46 36.72
N THR A 5 -14.67 -46.47 37.24
CA THR A 5 -15.85 -45.86 36.63
C THR A 5 -15.49 -44.91 35.47
N SER A 6 -14.29 -44.31 35.47
CA SER A 6 -13.87 -43.38 34.37
C SER A 6 -13.42 -44.13 33.12
N VAL A 7 -12.89 -45.33 33.23
CA VAL A 7 -12.43 -46.15 32.08
C VAL A 7 -13.62 -46.75 31.35
N THR A 8 -14.67 -47.14 32.09
CA THR A 8 -15.89 -47.71 31.49
C THR A 8 -16.71 -46.67 30.69
N PHE A 9 -16.66 -45.41 31.09
CA PHE A 9 -17.32 -44.33 30.33
C PHE A 9 -16.56 -43.97 29.06
N PHE A 10 -15.23 -44.09 29.05
CA PHE A 10 -14.41 -43.84 27.86
C PHE A 10 -14.51 -44.97 26.83
N LEU A 11 -14.67 -46.22 27.28
CA LEU A 11 -14.90 -47.39 26.42
C LEU A 11 -16.32 -47.44 25.84
N ALA A 12 -17.33 -46.91 26.55
CA ALA A 12 -18.71 -46.83 26.04
C ALA A 12 -18.86 -45.78 24.92
N PHE A 13 -17.98 -44.77 24.87
CA PHE A 13 -17.97 -43.77 23.79
C PHE A 13 -17.32 -44.28 22.48
N LEU A 14 -16.59 -45.40 22.55
CA LEU A 14 -15.95 -46.03 21.38
C LEU A 14 -16.89 -46.97 20.60
N PHE A 15 -18.10 -47.27 21.15
CA PHE A 15 -19.10 -48.15 20.52
C PHE A 15 -20.38 -47.42 20.07
N LEU A 16 -20.31 -46.11 19.77
CA LEU A 16 -21.38 -45.48 19.03
C LEU A 16 -21.38 -46.04 17.60
N PRO A 17 -22.51 -46.63 17.13
CA PRO A 17 -22.55 -47.14 15.78
C PRO A 17 -22.30 -45.98 14.83
N HIS A 18 -21.21 -46.05 14.07
CA HIS A 18 -20.99 -45.20 12.93
C HIS A 18 -22.09 -45.58 11.93
N ILE A 19 -23.11 -44.75 11.85
CA ILE A 19 -24.09 -44.80 10.75
C ILE A 19 -23.30 -44.47 9.50
N LEU A 20 -22.85 -45.46 8.78
CA LEU A 20 -22.24 -45.33 7.47
C LEU A 20 -23.37 -44.90 6.51
N PHE A 21 -23.53 -43.61 6.30
CA PHE A 21 -24.24 -43.14 5.13
C PHE A 21 -23.41 -43.58 3.94
N SER A 22 -23.98 -44.35 3.04
CA SER A 22 -23.41 -44.61 1.72
C SER A 22 -23.28 -43.27 1.02
N GLN A 23 -22.08 -42.76 0.94
CA GLN A 23 -21.80 -41.54 0.18
C GLN A 23 -21.31 -41.92 -1.22
N ASN A 24 -21.92 -41.35 -2.23
CA ASN A 24 -21.43 -41.43 -3.59
C ASN A 24 -20.20 -40.57 -3.73
N THR A 25 -19.13 -41.08 -4.34
CA THR A 25 -17.94 -40.31 -4.66
C THR A 25 -17.88 -40.08 -6.15
N ILE A 26 -18.01 -38.82 -6.57
CA ILE A 26 -17.89 -38.40 -7.97
C ILE A 26 -16.44 -37.96 -8.16
N THR A 27 -15.76 -38.55 -9.12
CA THR A 27 -14.36 -38.24 -9.46
C THR A 27 -14.25 -37.82 -10.91
N GLY A 28 -13.28 -37.01 -11.23
CA GLY A 28 -13.02 -36.63 -12.62
C GLY A 28 -11.77 -35.77 -12.77
N ASN A 29 -11.47 -35.42 -14.00
CA ASN A 29 -10.34 -34.58 -14.37
C ASN A 29 -10.80 -33.44 -15.26
N VAL A 30 -10.34 -32.22 -15.00
CA VAL A 30 -10.68 -31.02 -15.74
C VAL A 30 -9.43 -30.51 -16.47
N LYS A 31 -9.55 -30.40 -17.79
CA LYS A 31 -8.46 -29.96 -18.68
C LYS A 31 -8.89 -28.77 -19.54
N ASP A 32 -7.89 -28.10 -20.10
CA ASP A 32 -8.10 -27.15 -21.18
C ASP A 32 -8.19 -27.88 -22.55
N PRO A 33 -8.55 -27.20 -23.66
CA PRO A 33 -8.65 -27.81 -24.98
C PRO A 33 -7.32 -28.35 -25.53
N PHE A 34 -6.20 -27.99 -24.89
CA PHE A 34 -4.87 -28.49 -25.28
C PHE A 34 -4.44 -29.70 -24.44
N GLY A 35 -5.30 -30.15 -23.51
CA GLY A 35 -5.03 -31.28 -22.62
C GLY A 35 -4.26 -30.92 -21.36
N ASN A 36 -4.00 -29.63 -21.07
CA ASN A 36 -3.35 -29.23 -19.85
C ASN A 36 -4.33 -29.28 -18.67
N PRO A 37 -3.91 -29.77 -17.50
CA PRO A 37 -4.77 -29.82 -16.33
C PRO A 37 -5.11 -28.41 -15.82
N LEU A 38 -6.34 -28.18 -15.43
CA LEU A 38 -6.80 -26.93 -14.82
C LEU A 38 -6.80 -27.06 -13.32
N PHE A 39 -5.75 -26.56 -12.67
CA PHE A 39 -5.60 -26.53 -11.22
C PHE A 39 -6.48 -25.44 -10.60
N GLY A 40 -7.31 -25.81 -9.60
CA GLY A 40 -8.18 -24.87 -8.90
C GLY A 40 -9.50 -24.58 -9.65
N ALA A 41 -9.88 -25.38 -10.65
CA ALA A 41 -11.21 -25.32 -11.25
C ALA A 41 -12.25 -25.70 -10.17
N ASN A 42 -13.30 -24.88 -10.05
CA ASN A 42 -14.35 -25.09 -9.07
C ASN A 42 -15.37 -26.09 -9.60
N VAL A 43 -15.69 -27.10 -8.84
CA VAL A 43 -16.68 -28.13 -9.17
C VAL A 43 -17.73 -28.17 -8.06
N LEU A 44 -18.97 -27.80 -8.37
CA LEU A 44 -20.07 -27.63 -7.41
C LEU A 44 -21.27 -28.45 -7.85
N ILE A 45 -21.89 -29.18 -6.94
CA ILE A 45 -23.17 -29.86 -7.21
C ILE A 45 -24.28 -28.82 -7.22
N GLN A 46 -24.99 -28.70 -8.36
CA GLN A 46 -25.98 -27.67 -8.59
C GLN A 46 -27.11 -27.73 -7.54
N GLY A 47 -27.44 -26.58 -6.96
CA GLY A 47 -28.47 -26.47 -5.92
C GLY A 47 -28.03 -26.95 -4.54
N THR A 48 -26.75 -27.22 -4.33
CA THR A 48 -26.15 -27.62 -3.04
C THR A 48 -24.95 -26.77 -2.68
N THR A 49 -24.37 -27.05 -1.53
CA THR A 49 -23.10 -26.49 -1.07
C THR A 49 -21.96 -27.50 -1.14
N GLU A 50 -22.24 -28.67 -1.74
CA GLU A 50 -21.25 -29.73 -1.89
C GLU A 50 -20.41 -29.43 -3.14
N GLY A 51 -19.12 -29.18 -2.93
CA GLY A 51 -18.19 -28.83 -3.99
C GLY A 51 -16.75 -29.09 -3.62
N THR A 52 -15.88 -29.01 -4.61
CA THR A 52 -14.43 -29.15 -4.46
C THR A 52 -13.73 -28.30 -5.51
N THR A 53 -12.41 -28.23 -5.42
CA THR A 53 -11.57 -27.68 -6.46
C THR A 53 -10.63 -28.76 -7.01
N THR A 54 -10.25 -28.65 -8.27
CA THR A 54 -9.28 -29.56 -8.87
C THR A 54 -7.88 -29.35 -8.29
N ASP A 55 -7.13 -30.43 -8.18
CA ASP A 55 -5.73 -30.44 -7.76
C ASP A 55 -4.77 -30.02 -8.90
N GLN A 56 -3.46 -30.10 -8.67
CA GLN A 56 -2.42 -29.72 -9.65
C GLN A 56 -2.44 -30.56 -10.93
N TYR A 57 -3.08 -31.71 -10.91
CA TYR A 57 -3.23 -32.60 -12.08
C TYR A 57 -4.59 -32.44 -12.75
N GLY A 58 -5.42 -31.48 -12.25
CA GLY A 58 -6.77 -31.27 -12.72
C GLY A 58 -7.79 -32.27 -12.14
N ASP A 59 -7.39 -33.13 -11.22
CA ASP A 59 -8.27 -34.15 -10.64
C ASP A 59 -9.13 -33.57 -9.54
N PHE A 60 -10.40 -34.04 -9.48
CA PHE A 60 -11.33 -33.68 -8.40
C PHE A 60 -12.02 -34.91 -7.84
N SER A 61 -12.47 -34.79 -6.58
CA SER A 61 -13.27 -35.80 -5.89
C SER A 61 -14.29 -35.09 -5.00
N ILE A 62 -15.59 -35.39 -5.21
CA ILE A 62 -16.70 -34.87 -4.40
C ILE A 62 -17.42 -36.03 -3.75
N GLN A 63 -17.62 -35.96 -2.43
CA GLN A 63 -18.47 -36.88 -1.69
C GLN A 63 -19.86 -36.25 -1.54
N THR A 64 -20.92 -36.98 -1.93
CA THR A 64 -22.28 -36.53 -1.83
C THR A 64 -23.23 -37.63 -1.34
N SER A 65 -24.28 -37.21 -0.65
CA SER A 65 -25.41 -38.09 -0.30
C SER A 65 -26.57 -38.03 -1.30
N GLN A 66 -26.41 -37.26 -2.39
CA GLN A 66 -27.43 -37.10 -3.40
C GLN A 66 -27.50 -38.31 -4.33
N SER A 67 -28.72 -38.59 -4.86
CA SER A 67 -28.93 -39.63 -5.84
C SER A 67 -28.61 -39.12 -7.25
N LEU A 68 -28.06 -39.99 -8.09
CA LEU A 68 -27.88 -39.75 -9.51
C LEU A 68 -29.20 -39.91 -10.27
N PRO A 69 -29.44 -39.21 -11.38
CA PRO A 69 -28.52 -38.23 -11.99
C PRO A 69 -28.55 -36.88 -11.26
N LEU A 70 -27.38 -36.18 -11.22
CA LEU A 70 -27.26 -34.84 -10.67
C LEU A 70 -26.43 -33.97 -11.57
N ASN A 71 -26.58 -32.66 -11.48
CA ASN A 71 -25.78 -31.69 -12.24
C ASN A 71 -24.65 -31.15 -11.40
N ILE A 72 -23.46 -31.03 -12.01
CA ILE A 72 -22.32 -30.32 -11.45
C ILE A 72 -22.01 -29.11 -12.32
N ASP A 73 -21.74 -27.98 -11.67
CA ASP A 73 -21.25 -26.76 -12.32
C ASP A 73 -19.73 -26.74 -12.22
N ILE A 74 -19.05 -26.74 -13.35
CA ILE A 74 -17.60 -26.65 -13.42
C ILE A 74 -17.25 -25.30 -13.98
N SER A 75 -16.52 -24.50 -13.17
CA SER A 75 -16.11 -23.16 -13.54
C SER A 75 -14.63 -22.92 -13.25
N PHE A 76 -13.99 -22.20 -14.13
CA PHE A 76 -12.61 -21.75 -13.97
C PHE A 76 -12.44 -20.38 -14.62
N ILE A 77 -11.62 -19.51 -14.00
CA ILE A 77 -11.39 -18.16 -14.52
C ILE A 77 -10.75 -18.23 -15.90
N GLY A 78 -11.33 -17.50 -16.86
CA GLY A 78 -10.94 -17.56 -18.27
C GLY A 78 -11.54 -18.70 -19.07
N TYR A 79 -12.50 -19.44 -18.52
CA TYR A 79 -13.20 -20.53 -19.18
C TYR A 79 -14.73 -20.38 -19.04
N GLU A 80 -15.48 -20.91 -20.01
CA GLU A 80 -16.94 -20.99 -19.93
C GLU A 80 -17.34 -21.96 -18.82
N THR A 81 -18.30 -21.57 -17.99
CA THR A 81 -18.88 -22.48 -16.99
C THR A 81 -19.61 -23.59 -17.70
N LEU A 82 -19.26 -24.85 -17.41
CA LEU A 82 -19.90 -26.02 -17.94
C LEU A 82 -20.82 -26.65 -16.91
N VAL A 83 -22.09 -26.85 -17.30
CA VAL A 83 -23.04 -27.70 -16.53
C VAL A 83 -22.91 -29.11 -17.09
N TYR A 84 -22.49 -30.06 -16.24
CA TYR A 84 -22.33 -31.46 -16.61
C TYR A 84 -23.31 -32.34 -15.81
N THR A 85 -24.06 -33.20 -16.48
CA THR A 85 -24.97 -34.14 -15.82
C THR A 85 -24.26 -35.45 -15.54
N VAL A 86 -24.11 -35.80 -14.29
CA VAL A 86 -23.52 -37.05 -13.82
C VAL A 86 -24.59 -38.12 -13.75
N TYR A 87 -24.43 -39.15 -14.53
CA TYR A 87 -25.38 -40.27 -14.56
C TYR A 87 -24.92 -41.50 -13.77
N ASP A 88 -23.62 -41.66 -13.62
CA ASP A 88 -22.98 -42.77 -12.92
C ASP A 88 -21.70 -42.31 -12.16
N LEU A 89 -21.04 -43.23 -11.46
CA LEU A 89 -19.85 -42.93 -10.66
C LEU A 89 -18.51 -43.17 -11.42
N ASN A 90 -18.55 -43.33 -12.73
CA ASN A 90 -17.32 -43.44 -13.51
C ASN A 90 -16.57 -42.09 -13.47
N ALA A 91 -15.23 -42.17 -13.58
CA ALA A 91 -14.42 -40.95 -13.63
C ALA A 91 -14.77 -40.10 -14.87
N ILE A 92 -14.99 -38.82 -14.64
CA ILE A 92 -15.48 -37.87 -15.64
C ILE A 92 -14.29 -37.11 -16.24
N GLU A 93 -14.15 -37.11 -17.56
CA GLU A 93 -13.21 -36.21 -18.24
C GLU A 93 -13.94 -34.97 -18.75
N ILE A 94 -13.45 -33.79 -18.34
CA ILE A 94 -14.05 -32.51 -18.67
C ILE A 94 -13.00 -31.64 -19.37
N ASN A 95 -13.37 -31.16 -20.56
CA ASN A 95 -12.61 -30.17 -21.29
C ASN A 95 -13.39 -28.85 -21.25
N LEU A 96 -12.92 -27.88 -20.45
CA LEU A 96 -13.53 -26.55 -20.42
C LEU A 96 -13.14 -25.78 -21.69
N LYS A 97 -14.12 -25.15 -22.31
CA LYS A 97 -13.85 -24.22 -23.41
C LYS A 97 -13.30 -22.91 -22.85
N PRO A 98 -12.28 -22.32 -23.47
CA PRO A 98 -11.82 -20.99 -23.09
C PRO A 98 -12.99 -20.02 -23.18
N GLY A 99 -13.28 -19.33 -22.08
CA GLY A 99 -14.08 -18.13 -22.10
C GLY A 99 -13.32 -17.01 -22.77
N ASN A 100 -14.01 -16.01 -23.25
CA ASN A 100 -13.34 -14.82 -23.72
C ASN A 100 -12.77 -14.09 -22.48
N GLU A 101 -11.44 -13.91 -22.44
CA GLU A 101 -10.75 -13.23 -21.32
C GLU A 101 -11.33 -11.83 -21.04
N PHE A 102 -11.99 -11.24 -22.04
CA PHE A 102 -12.66 -9.94 -21.92
C PHE A 102 -14.10 -10.00 -21.39
N ASP A 103 -14.71 -11.18 -21.27
CA ASP A 103 -16.03 -11.35 -20.64
C ASP A 103 -15.94 -11.40 -19.11
N GLU A 104 -14.73 -11.32 -18.53
CA GLU A 104 -14.51 -11.28 -17.09
C GLU A 104 -15.20 -10.05 -16.47
N ILE A 105 -15.90 -10.28 -15.37
CA ILE A 105 -16.58 -9.22 -14.64
C ILE A 105 -15.61 -8.58 -13.67
N ILE A 106 -15.43 -7.28 -13.80
CA ILE A 106 -14.63 -6.43 -12.91
C ILE A 106 -15.51 -5.48 -12.14
N VAL A 107 -15.00 -4.97 -11.02
CA VAL A 107 -15.74 -4.01 -10.17
C VAL A 107 -14.99 -2.70 -9.95
N SER A 108 -13.72 -2.63 -10.29
CA SER A 108 -12.86 -1.50 -9.93
C SER A 108 -12.96 -0.30 -10.88
N ALA A 109 -13.30 -0.50 -12.15
CA ALA A 109 -13.25 0.61 -13.12
C ALA A 109 -14.39 1.63 -12.96
N SER A 110 -15.56 1.20 -12.50
CA SER A 110 -16.75 2.05 -12.33
C SER A 110 -17.47 1.86 -11.00
N ARG A 111 -16.87 1.15 -10.03
CA ARG A 111 -17.49 0.75 -8.75
C ARG A 111 -18.83 0.01 -8.91
N LYS A 112 -19.03 -0.60 -10.05
CA LYS A 112 -20.16 -1.44 -10.41
C LYS A 112 -19.63 -2.61 -11.21
N ALA A 113 -20.26 -3.78 -11.06
CA ALA A 113 -19.91 -4.96 -11.86
C ALA A 113 -20.14 -4.67 -13.36
N GLU A 114 -19.09 -4.81 -14.15
CA GLU A 114 -19.13 -4.60 -15.61
C GLU A 114 -18.16 -5.57 -16.31
N LYS A 115 -18.36 -5.79 -17.61
CA LYS A 115 -17.42 -6.59 -18.39
C LYS A 115 -16.10 -5.86 -18.55
N LEU A 116 -14.99 -6.58 -18.40
CA LEU A 116 -13.64 -6.05 -18.60
C LEU A 116 -13.49 -5.33 -19.95
N GLN A 117 -14.15 -5.86 -20.99
CA GLN A 117 -14.09 -5.29 -22.33
C GLN A 117 -14.77 -3.93 -22.46
N GLU A 118 -15.87 -3.71 -21.69
CA GLU A 118 -16.65 -2.47 -21.72
C GLU A 118 -16.15 -1.42 -20.71
N ALA A 119 -15.12 -1.74 -19.94
CA ALA A 119 -14.61 -0.85 -18.92
C ALA A 119 -14.11 0.50 -19.50
N PRO A 120 -14.52 1.62 -18.89
CA PRO A 120 -14.08 2.95 -19.33
C PRO A 120 -12.64 3.29 -18.94
N ALA A 121 -11.81 2.30 -18.60
CA ALA A 121 -10.42 2.43 -18.22
C ALA A 121 -9.58 1.26 -18.75
N ALA A 122 -8.25 1.41 -18.77
CA ALA A 122 -7.35 0.30 -18.97
C ALA A 122 -7.33 -0.57 -17.71
N VAL A 123 -7.78 -1.80 -17.82
CA VAL A 123 -7.84 -2.73 -16.69
C VAL A 123 -7.11 -4.02 -17.07
N SER A 124 -6.29 -4.51 -16.14
CA SER A 124 -5.70 -5.85 -16.16
C SER A 124 -6.20 -6.65 -14.97
N VAL A 125 -6.40 -7.94 -15.16
CA VAL A 125 -6.82 -8.87 -14.11
C VAL A 125 -5.77 -9.96 -13.96
N ILE A 126 -5.35 -10.21 -12.72
CA ILE A 126 -4.45 -11.30 -12.36
C ILE A 126 -5.29 -12.33 -11.61
N SER A 127 -5.46 -13.49 -12.19
CA SER A 127 -6.28 -14.56 -11.65
C SER A 127 -5.62 -15.31 -10.49
N ALA A 128 -6.41 -16.06 -9.70
CA ALA A 128 -5.88 -16.93 -8.65
C ALA A 128 -4.82 -17.93 -9.16
N ARG A 129 -4.95 -18.39 -10.40
CA ARG A 129 -3.96 -19.26 -11.06
C ARG A 129 -2.62 -18.55 -11.26
N GLN A 130 -2.63 -17.36 -11.84
CA GLN A 130 -1.42 -16.56 -12.02
C GLN A 130 -0.77 -16.22 -10.67
N LEU A 131 -1.58 -15.92 -9.65
CA LEU A 131 -1.12 -15.72 -8.28
C LEU A 131 -0.40 -16.96 -7.73
N SER A 132 -0.94 -18.14 -7.92
CA SER A 132 -0.32 -19.39 -7.46
C SER A 132 0.97 -19.72 -8.20
N GLN A 133 1.12 -19.25 -9.44
CA GLN A 133 2.29 -19.45 -10.28
C GLN A 133 3.40 -18.41 -10.09
N SER A 134 3.12 -17.32 -9.38
CA SER A 134 4.08 -16.22 -9.14
C SER A 134 5.24 -16.58 -8.20
N GLY A 135 5.34 -17.85 -7.80
CA GLY A 135 6.40 -18.39 -6.95
C GLY A 135 6.11 -18.23 -5.46
N GLY A 136 6.98 -18.81 -4.63
CA GLY A 136 6.87 -18.85 -3.17
C GLY A 136 7.11 -17.52 -2.45
N SER A 137 6.87 -16.38 -3.10
CA SER A 137 7.01 -15.08 -2.49
C SER A 137 6.10 -14.92 -1.28
N ILE A 138 6.61 -14.30 -0.22
CA ILE A 138 5.80 -13.95 0.95
C ILE A 138 4.71 -12.95 0.55
N SER A 139 5.01 -12.04 -0.34
CA SER A 139 4.08 -11.01 -0.81
C SER A 139 3.42 -11.38 -2.15
N PRO A 140 2.08 -11.26 -2.29
CA PRO A 140 1.39 -11.47 -3.55
C PRO A 140 1.68 -10.40 -4.61
N LEU A 141 2.35 -9.30 -4.24
CA LEU A 141 2.67 -8.18 -5.13
C LEU A 141 3.57 -8.57 -6.29
N ARG A 142 4.41 -9.60 -6.11
CA ARG A 142 5.27 -10.10 -7.22
C ARG A 142 4.48 -10.61 -8.41
N ALA A 143 3.23 -11.03 -8.22
CA ALA A 143 2.37 -11.42 -9.33
C ALA A 143 2.09 -10.28 -10.32
N LEU A 144 2.27 -9.02 -9.89
CA LEU A 144 2.06 -7.83 -10.70
C LEU A 144 3.22 -7.53 -11.67
N ILE A 145 4.38 -8.20 -11.55
CA ILE A 145 5.61 -7.87 -12.30
C ILE A 145 5.43 -7.90 -13.83
N ASN A 146 4.55 -8.76 -14.33
CA ASN A 146 4.27 -8.88 -15.75
C ASN A 146 3.03 -8.10 -16.20
N THR A 147 2.46 -7.25 -15.32
CA THR A 147 1.27 -6.46 -15.65
C THR A 147 1.68 -5.19 -16.41
N PRO A 148 1.20 -4.98 -17.64
CA PRO A 148 1.55 -3.80 -18.41
C PRO A 148 1.24 -2.50 -17.65
N GLY A 149 2.19 -1.56 -17.61
CA GLY A 149 2.06 -0.28 -16.92
C GLY A 149 2.23 -0.34 -15.40
N VAL A 150 2.65 -1.48 -14.86
CA VAL A 150 3.05 -1.65 -13.47
C VAL A 150 4.56 -1.80 -13.38
N ASP A 151 5.19 -0.97 -12.56
CA ASP A 151 6.60 -1.07 -12.22
C ASP A 151 6.73 -1.46 -10.75
N LEU A 152 7.53 -2.49 -10.48
CA LEU A 152 7.83 -2.95 -9.14
C LEU A 152 9.29 -2.67 -8.81
N GLN A 153 9.53 -1.95 -7.74
CA GLN A 153 10.86 -1.73 -7.18
C GLN A 153 10.99 -2.50 -5.87
N GLN A 154 11.79 -3.54 -5.87
CA GLN A 154 12.07 -4.30 -4.67
C GLN A 154 13.29 -3.70 -3.98
N GLN A 155 13.06 -3.00 -2.86
CA GLN A 155 14.12 -2.39 -2.05
C GLN A 155 14.79 -3.41 -1.13
N THR A 156 13.99 -4.28 -0.54
CA THR A 156 14.44 -5.31 0.40
C THR A 156 13.74 -6.63 0.08
N GLY A 157 14.07 -7.71 0.78
CA GLY A 157 13.39 -8.99 0.62
C GLY A 157 11.88 -8.93 0.82
N GLN A 158 11.40 -7.95 1.58
CA GLN A 158 9.99 -7.77 1.94
C GLN A 158 9.35 -6.51 1.38
N ARG A 159 10.11 -5.47 1.15
CA ARG A 159 9.60 -4.17 0.74
C ARG A 159 9.58 -4.02 -0.77
N ILE A 160 8.39 -3.91 -1.32
CA ILE A 160 8.12 -3.72 -2.74
C ILE A 160 7.34 -2.42 -2.90
N ASN A 161 7.92 -1.45 -3.59
CA ASN A 161 7.23 -0.25 -4.02
C ASN A 161 6.55 -0.52 -5.36
N ILE A 162 5.38 0.06 -5.55
CA ILE A 162 4.60 -0.10 -6.77
C ILE A 162 4.40 1.27 -7.41
N ALA A 163 4.68 1.36 -8.69
CA ALA A 163 4.31 2.50 -9.51
C ALA A 163 3.40 2.07 -10.66
N LEU A 164 2.46 2.94 -11.01
CA LEU A 164 1.61 2.79 -12.17
C LEU A 164 1.91 3.92 -13.16
N ARG A 165 2.31 3.55 -14.39
CA ARG A 165 2.59 4.52 -15.48
C ARG A 165 3.66 5.56 -15.17
N GLY A 166 4.66 5.24 -14.43
CA GLY A 166 5.85 6.05 -14.18
C GLY A 166 6.07 6.40 -12.72
N GLY A 167 7.28 6.78 -12.40
CA GLY A 167 7.84 7.25 -11.15
C GLY A 167 7.37 6.56 -9.88
N SER A 168 8.23 5.84 -9.19
CA SER A 168 7.94 5.39 -7.83
C SER A 168 8.86 6.11 -6.86
N SER A 169 8.30 6.53 -5.74
CA SER A 169 9.08 6.85 -4.55
C SER A 169 8.56 6.01 -3.38
N VAL A 170 9.30 5.98 -2.32
CA VAL A 170 8.91 5.25 -1.11
C VAL A 170 7.63 5.81 -0.51
N PHE A 171 7.44 7.11 -0.61
CA PHE A 171 6.25 7.84 -0.20
C PHE A 171 5.34 8.17 -1.39
N SER A 172 5.21 7.22 -2.35
CA SER A 172 4.32 7.43 -3.49
C SER A 172 2.88 7.22 -3.06
N THR A 173 2.12 8.28 -3.00
CA THR A 173 0.66 8.27 -2.81
C THR A 173 -0.10 8.08 -4.13
N ASN A 174 0.62 7.85 -5.21
CA ASN A 174 0.03 7.85 -6.55
C ASN A 174 -0.79 6.60 -6.88
N VAL A 175 -0.51 5.49 -6.16
CA VAL A 175 -1.20 4.20 -6.32
C VAL A 175 -2.15 3.97 -5.16
N PHE A 176 -3.39 3.57 -5.45
CA PHE A 176 -4.41 3.32 -4.45
C PHE A 176 -4.70 1.82 -4.30
N PRO A 177 -4.00 1.11 -3.39
CA PRO A 177 -4.24 -0.30 -3.14
C PRO A 177 -5.44 -0.51 -2.21
N LEU A 178 -6.32 -1.43 -2.59
CA LEU A 178 -7.52 -1.81 -1.84
C LEU A 178 -7.54 -3.31 -1.58
N LEU A 179 -7.97 -3.73 -0.39
CA LEU A 179 -8.38 -5.11 -0.11
C LEU A 179 -9.88 -5.10 0.23
N ASP A 180 -10.69 -5.73 -0.62
CA ASP A 180 -12.14 -5.78 -0.44
C ASP A 180 -12.74 -4.40 -0.13
N TYR A 181 -12.38 -3.38 -0.93
CA TYR A 181 -12.75 -1.96 -0.83
C TYR A 181 -12.13 -1.16 0.33
N ARG A 182 -11.40 -1.77 1.26
CA ARG A 182 -10.65 -1.07 2.30
C ARG A 182 -9.28 -0.64 1.77
N SER A 183 -8.91 0.61 2.01
CA SER A 183 -7.58 1.11 1.69
C SER A 183 -6.49 0.36 2.46
N LEU A 184 -5.37 0.08 1.80
CA LEU A 184 -4.14 -0.47 2.39
C LEU A 184 -3.07 0.60 2.57
N ILE A 185 -3.40 1.87 2.35
CA ILE A 185 -2.48 2.98 2.59
C ILE A 185 -2.29 3.16 4.09
N SER A 186 -1.05 3.32 4.49
CA SER A 186 -0.70 3.56 5.89
C SER A 186 -1.21 4.93 6.34
N PRO A 187 -2.00 4.99 7.41
CA PRO A 187 -2.55 6.26 7.88
C PRO A 187 -1.46 7.28 8.22
N GLY A 188 -1.71 8.54 7.88
CA GLY A 188 -0.85 9.67 8.25
C GLY A 188 0.41 9.86 7.41
N LEU A 189 1.06 8.80 6.95
CA LEU A 189 2.18 8.86 6.01
C LEU A 189 1.74 8.63 4.55
N GLU A 190 0.53 8.13 4.37
CA GLU A 190 -0.11 7.92 3.07
C GLU A 190 0.72 7.10 2.07
N TYR A 191 1.52 6.17 2.55
CA TYR A 191 2.23 5.22 1.71
C TYR A 191 1.72 3.79 1.92
N PHE A 192 1.92 2.95 0.92
CA PHE A 192 1.60 1.53 1.00
C PHE A 192 2.74 0.74 1.64
N ASP A 193 2.52 0.29 2.89
CA ASP A 193 3.46 -0.59 3.58
C ASP A 193 3.28 -2.03 3.12
N SER A 194 3.99 -2.40 2.05
CA SER A 194 3.86 -3.72 1.42
C SER A 194 4.29 -4.88 2.33
N GLN A 195 5.20 -4.65 3.25
CA GLN A 195 5.72 -5.65 4.17
C GLN A 195 4.73 -6.00 5.27
N ASN A 196 4.00 -5.00 5.80
CA ASN A 196 2.98 -5.16 6.84
C ASN A 196 1.56 -5.29 6.28
N SER A 197 1.41 -5.68 5.03
CA SER A 197 0.08 -5.81 4.42
C SER A 197 -0.67 -7.06 4.95
N PRO A 198 -2.00 -7.00 5.09
CA PRO A 198 -2.83 -8.15 5.48
C PRO A 198 -3.04 -9.16 4.35
N LEU A 199 -2.40 -8.98 3.21
CA LEU A 199 -2.59 -9.78 2.01
C LEU A 199 -2.10 -11.22 2.21
N ASN A 200 -2.92 -12.19 1.84
CA ASN A 200 -2.56 -13.61 1.83
C ASN A 200 -2.89 -14.21 0.46
N THR A 201 -1.87 -14.66 -0.27
CA THR A 201 -1.99 -15.18 -1.64
C THR A 201 -3.06 -16.28 -1.78
N ILE A 202 -3.14 -17.20 -0.81
CA ILE A 202 -4.11 -18.31 -0.87
C ILE A 202 -5.56 -17.87 -0.65
N ASP A 203 -5.80 -16.66 -0.14
CA ASP A 203 -7.14 -16.08 0.02
C ASP A 203 -7.54 -15.13 -1.11
N LEU A 204 -6.66 -14.80 -2.03
CA LEU A 204 -7.00 -13.92 -3.16
C LEU A 204 -7.70 -14.72 -4.28
N GLU A 205 -8.85 -14.21 -4.72
CA GLU A 205 -9.56 -14.67 -5.92
C GLU A 205 -8.93 -14.07 -7.18
N ARG A 206 -8.65 -12.76 -7.15
CA ARG A 206 -7.99 -12.03 -8.24
C ARG A 206 -7.45 -10.68 -7.76
N ILE A 207 -6.62 -10.06 -8.60
CA ILE A 207 -6.22 -8.66 -8.46
C ILE A 207 -6.67 -7.92 -9.70
N GLU A 208 -7.39 -6.80 -9.53
CA GLU A 208 -7.77 -5.90 -10.61
C GLU A 208 -6.86 -4.67 -10.56
N VAL A 209 -6.16 -4.37 -11.66
CA VAL A 209 -5.30 -3.20 -11.81
C VAL A 209 -5.95 -2.25 -12.81
N VAL A 210 -6.40 -1.12 -12.31
CA VAL A 210 -6.99 -0.05 -13.12
C VAL A 210 -5.95 1.04 -13.29
N LEU A 211 -5.57 1.31 -14.55
CA LEU A 211 -4.57 2.31 -14.88
C LEU A 211 -5.21 3.66 -15.23
N GLY A 212 -4.59 4.71 -14.76
CA GLY A 212 -5.01 6.09 -14.97
C GLY A 212 -5.80 6.68 -13.80
N PRO A 213 -6.01 8.01 -13.81
CA PRO A 213 -6.63 8.72 -12.71
C PRO A 213 -8.01 8.19 -12.35
N GLY A 214 -8.21 7.86 -11.07
CA GLY A 214 -9.44 7.30 -10.51
C GLY A 214 -10.15 8.22 -9.51
N SER A 215 -9.66 9.44 -9.29
CA SER A 215 -10.17 10.33 -8.23
C SER A 215 -11.65 10.61 -8.33
N ALA A 216 -12.23 10.66 -9.53
CA ALA A 216 -13.66 10.88 -9.72
C ALA A 216 -14.56 9.85 -8.99
N LEU A 217 -14.06 8.67 -8.67
CA LEU A 217 -14.80 7.63 -7.97
C LEU A 217 -14.19 7.23 -6.62
N TYR A 218 -12.86 7.20 -6.56
CA TYR A 218 -12.12 6.67 -5.41
C TYR A 218 -11.63 7.75 -4.44
N GLY A 219 -11.79 9.02 -4.81
CA GLY A 219 -11.35 10.15 -4.01
C GLY A 219 -10.00 10.71 -4.44
N PRO A 220 -9.58 11.80 -3.82
CA PRO A 220 -8.25 12.35 -4.04
C PRO A 220 -7.18 11.29 -3.74
N ASP A 221 -5.94 11.51 -4.19
CA ASP A 221 -4.78 10.61 -4.12
C ASP A 221 -4.77 9.47 -5.16
N VAL A 222 -5.88 9.22 -5.86
CA VAL A 222 -5.95 8.19 -6.91
C VAL A 222 -5.54 8.79 -8.25
N THR A 223 -4.27 9.07 -8.40
CA THR A 223 -3.74 9.81 -9.57
C THR A 223 -3.27 8.90 -10.69
N THR A 224 -2.60 7.78 -10.41
CA THR A 224 -2.06 6.89 -11.43
C THR A 224 -2.85 5.61 -11.61
N GLY A 225 -3.60 5.19 -10.59
CA GLY A 225 -4.48 4.03 -10.69
C GLY A 225 -4.86 3.39 -9.37
N VAL A 226 -5.62 2.30 -9.49
CA VAL A 226 -6.12 1.50 -8.38
C VAL A 226 -5.64 0.07 -8.54
N ILE A 227 -5.19 -0.54 -7.45
CA ILE A 227 -4.94 -1.99 -7.36
C ILE A 227 -5.91 -2.57 -6.35
N HIS A 228 -6.87 -3.36 -6.83
CA HIS A 228 -7.90 -3.93 -5.99
C HIS A 228 -7.67 -5.42 -5.80
N PHE A 229 -7.27 -5.81 -4.59
CA PHE A 229 -7.14 -7.19 -4.15
C PHE A 229 -8.53 -7.68 -3.72
N ILE A 230 -9.03 -8.70 -4.38
CA ILE A 230 -10.34 -9.27 -4.11
C ILE A 230 -10.16 -10.64 -3.50
N SER A 231 -10.67 -10.81 -2.28
CA SER A 231 -10.52 -12.05 -1.54
C SER A 231 -11.59 -13.09 -1.91
N LYS A 232 -11.25 -14.37 -1.71
CA LYS A 232 -12.13 -15.50 -2.00
C LYS A 232 -13.40 -15.46 -1.13
N ASP A 233 -14.53 -15.61 -1.78
CA ASP A 233 -15.85 -15.71 -1.17
C ASP A 233 -16.01 -17.07 -0.44
N PRO A 234 -16.40 -17.10 0.84
CA PRO A 234 -16.57 -18.37 1.59
C PRO A 234 -17.66 -19.27 1.04
N PHE A 235 -18.66 -18.73 0.33
CA PHE A 235 -19.72 -19.53 -0.26
C PHE A 235 -19.28 -20.25 -1.54
N LYS A 236 -18.31 -19.69 -2.28
CA LYS A 236 -17.74 -20.32 -3.46
C LYS A 236 -16.54 -21.19 -3.14
N TYR A 237 -15.73 -20.78 -2.16
CA TYR A 237 -14.45 -21.37 -1.83
C TYR A 237 -14.42 -21.85 -0.38
N ALA A 238 -15.36 -22.72 -0.02
CA ALA A 238 -15.37 -23.37 1.29
C ALA A 238 -14.19 -24.37 1.44
N GLY A 239 -13.84 -24.70 2.67
CA GLY A 239 -12.77 -25.66 2.97
C GLY A 239 -11.50 -25.01 3.50
N THR A 240 -10.44 -25.82 3.61
CA THR A 240 -9.14 -25.42 4.17
C THR A 240 -8.08 -25.46 3.09
N THR A 241 -7.29 -24.41 3.01
CA THR A 241 -6.09 -24.34 2.16
C THR A 241 -4.89 -24.00 3.04
N THR A 242 -3.80 -24.73 2.88
CA THR A 242 -2.54 -24.48 3.57
C THR A 242 -1.41 -24.32 2.55
N GLU A 243 -0.44 -23.49 2.87
CA GLU A 243 0.75 -23.26 2.06
C GLU A 243 1.97 -23.24 2.97
N LEU A 244 2.99 -24.02 2.62
CA LEU A 244 4.29 -24.02 3.26
C LEU A 244 5.35 -23.78 2.18
N VAL A 245 6.21 -22.79 2.40
CA VAL A 245 7.31 -22.45 1.49
C VAL A 245 8.60 -22.37 2.28
N TYR A 246 9.65 -22.94 1.72
CA TYR A 246 11.01 -22.77 2.20
C TYR A 246 11.91 -22.41 1.01
N GLY A 247 12.81 -21.47 1.19
CA GLY A 247 13.63 -20.95 0.09
C GLY A 247 14.99 -20.41 0.56
N GLU A 248 15.67 -19.78 -0.37
CA GLU A 248 16.96 -19.11 -0.12
C GLU A 248 16.85 -18.06 0.97
N ARG A 249 17.99 -17.67 1.56
CA ARG A 249 18.10 -16.70 2.65
C ARG A 249 17.25 -17.07 3.88
N ASN A 250 17.13 -18.37 4.16
CA ASN A 250 16.29 -18.90 5.23
C ASN A 250 14.82 -18.43 5.12
N THR A 251 14.36 -18.14 3.91
CA THR A 251 12.97 -17.73 3.70
C THR A 251 12.04 -18.89 4.06
N PHE A 252 11.14 -18.62 5.00
CA PHE A 252 10.09 -19.53 5.42
C PHE A 252 8.74 -18.82 5.36
N LYS A 253 7.72 -19.51 4.83
CA LYS A 253 6.33 -19.04 4.86
C LYS A 253 5.41 -20.16 5.26
N ALA A 254 4.50 -19.88 6.17
CA ALA A 254 3.36 -20.73 6.49
C ALA A 254 2.08 -19.89 6.36
N ALA A 255 1.11 -20.39 5.62
CA ALA A 255 -0.18 -19.74 5.50
C ALA A 255 -1.31 -20.77 5.59
N MET A 256 -2.43 -20.35 6.17
CA MET A 256 -3.65 -21.13 6.28
C MET A 256 -4.86 -20.26 6.00
N ARG A 257 -5.79 -20.78 5.23
CA ARG A 257 -7.13 -20.25 5.03
C ARG A 257 -8.15 -21.34 5.36
N HIS A 258 -9.16 -21.01 6.14
CA HIS A 258 -10.31 -21.87 6.37
C HIS A 258 -11.59 -21.07 6.18
N ALA A 259 -12.53 -21.61 5.42
CA ALA A 259 -13.81 -20.96 5.16
C ALA A 259 -14.94 -21.98 5.13
N GLY A 260 -16.12 -21.54 5.52
CA GLY A 260 -17.31 -22.36 5.49
C GLY A 260 -18.59 -21.53 5.52
N HIS A 261 -19.69 -22.20 5.31
CA HIS A 261 -21.02 -21.58 5.33
C HIS A 261 -22.09 -22.58 5.78
N ASN A 262 -23.25 -22.08 6.19
CA ASN A 262 -24.38 -22.92 6.54
C ASN A 262 -25.06 -23.48 5.27
N LYS A 263 -25.82 -24.58 5.41
CA LYS A 263 -26.54 -25.22 4.28
C LYS A 263 -27.53 -24.32 3.54
N LYS A 264 -27.99 -23.22 4.14
CA LYS A 264 -28.90 -22.27 3.53
C LYS A 264 -28.20 -21.14 2.79
N GLU A 265 -26.85 -21.12 2.83
CA GLU A 265 -26.00 -20.03 2.28
C GLU A 265 -26.36 -18.64 2.78
N THR A 266 -26.93 -18.55 3.99
CA THR A 266 -27.31 -17.29 4.60
C THR A 266 -26.24 -16.75 5.56
N PHE A 267 -25.34 -17.61 6.01
CA PHE A 267 -24.23 -17.26 6.89
C PHE A 267 -22.97 -17.98 6.44
N GLY A 268 -21.89 -17.23 6.28
CA GLY A 268 -20.57 -17.74 5.97
C GLY A 268 -19.50 -17.12 6.85
N TYR A 269 -18.35 -17.76 6.94
CA TYR A 269 -17.20 -17.26 7.67
C TYR A 269 -15.91 -17.63 6.95
N LYS A 270 -14.88 -16.86 7.24
CA LYS A 270 -13.53 -17.09 6.73
C LYS A 270 -12.52 -16.65 7.77
N VAL A 271 -11.47 -17.44 7.96
CA VAL A 271 -10.31 -17.11 8.78
C VAL A 271 -9.04 -17.33 7.99
N ASN A 272 -8.08 -16.43 8.14
CA ASN A 272 -6.79 -16.48 7.48
C ASN A 272 -5.67 -16.26 8.48
N PHE A 273 -4.58 -16.95 8.24
CA PHE A 273 -3.31 -16.75 8.95
C PHE A 273 -2.17 -16.82 7.95
N ARG A 274 -1.17 -15.97 8.13
CA ARG A 274 0.09 -16.00 7.40
C ARG A 274 1.22 -15.62 8.35
N TYR A 275 2.31 -16.36 8.26
CA TYR A 275 3.60 -16.04 8.87
C TYR A 275 4.69 -16.19 7.80
N GLY A 276 5.62 -15.25 7.75
CA GLY A 276 6.78 -15.32 6.90
C GLY A 276 7.99 -14.77 7.63
N SER A 277 9.16 -15.36 7.39
CA SER A 277 10.44 -14.90 7.94
C SER A 277 11.58 -15.22 6.99
N GLY A 278 12.71 -14.57 7.16
CA GLY A 278 13.90 -14.81 6.37
C GLY A 278 14.99 -13.80 6.68
N LYS A 279 16.02 -13.80 5.83
CA LYS A 279 17.10 -12.81 5.86
C LYS A 279 17.01 -11.89 4.65
N ASP A 280 17.19 -10.60 4.88
CA ASP A 280 17.25 -9.61 3.84
C ASP A 280 18.59 -9.65 3.07
N PHE A 281 18.74 -8.80 2.07
CA PHE A 281 19.98 -8.69 1.30
C PHE A 281 21.12 -8.21 2.19
N THR A 282 22.25 -8.89 2.09
CA THR A 282 23.50 -8.49 2.76
C THR A 282 24.16 -7.40 1.92
N LEU A 283 24.47 -6.27 2.54
CA LEU A 283 25.22 -5.21 1.88
C LEU A 283 26.65 -5.66 1.57
N ASN A 284 27.12 -5.32 0.38
CA ASN A 284 28.46 -5.65 -0.10
C ASN A 284 29.46 -4.55 0.30
N PRO A 285 30.44 -4.80 1.19
CA PRO A 285 31.41 -3.79 1.59
C PRO A 285 32.36 -3.34 0.48
N ASP A 286 32.43 -4.07 -0.63
CA ASP A 286 33.24 -3.73 -1.80
C ASP A 286 32.46 -2.85 -2.81
N ASP A 287 31.16 -2.72 -2.65
CA ASP A 287 30.32 -1.80 -3.42
C ASP A 287 30.34 -0.41 -2.80
N PRO A 288 30.63 0.67 -3.56
CA PRO A 288 30.72 2.01 -3.00
C PRO A 288 29.45 2.54 -2.39
N GLU A 289 28.26 2.19 -2.92
CA GLU A 289 26.98 2.66 -2.41
C GLU A 289 26.58 1.88 -1.15
N ASP A 290 26.74 0.57 -1.15
CA ASP A 290 26.51 -0.28 0.02
C ASP A 290 27.46 0.09 1.16
N LYS A 291 28.71 0.42 0.83
CA LYS A 291 29.72 0.86 1.81
C LYS A 291 29.30 2.16 2.49
N LYS A 292 28.71 3.12 1.78
CA LYS A 292 28.19 4.35 2.41
C LYS A 292 27.18 4.01 3.50
N ILE A 293 26.26 3.08 3.23
CA ILE A 293 25.26 2.63 4.20
C ILE A 293 25.94 1.91 5.37
N LEU A 294 26.88 1.00 5.11
CA LEU A 294 27.63 0.29 6.14
C LEU A 294 28.45 1.22 7.04
N ASP A 295 29.00 2.28 6.48
CA ASP A 295 29.76 3.25 7.21
C ASP A 295 28.87 4.10 8.14
N THR A 296 27.58 4.27 7.84
CA THR A 296 26.65 4.95 8.77
C THR A 296 26.49 4.22 10.09
N PHE A 297 26.52 2.89 10.10
CA PHE A 297 26.50 2.10 11.34
C PHE A 297 27.77 2.27 12.19
N LYS A 298 28.89 2.58 11.55
CA LYS A 298 30.19 2.73 12.22
C LYS A 298 30.43 4.15 12.75
N THR A 299 29.90 5.13 12.03
CA THR A 299 30.19 6.57 12.29
C THR A 299 29.09 7.30 13.05
N SER A 300 27.98 6.63 13.35
CA SER A 300 26.90 7.21 14.15
C SER A 300 27.46 7.61 15.54
N ILE A 301 27.66 8.90 15.70
CA ILE A 301 28.42 9.49 16.83
C ILE A 301 27.52 9.61 18.06
N ASN A 302 26.23 9.80 17.87
CA ASN A 302 25.24 9.96 18.94
C ASN A 302 24.39 8.70 19.07
N ARG A 303 25.03 7.62 19.50
CA ARG A 303 24.25 6.46 19.93
C ARG A 303 23.71 6.73 21.31
N SER A 304 22.42 6.67 21.46
CA SER A 304 21.78 6.71 22.75
C SER A 304 22.41 5.69 23.66
N GLN A 305 22.65 6.07 24.86
CA GLN A 305 22.94 5.14 25.92
C GLN A 305 21.61 4.79 26.56
N ILE A 306 21.28 3.53 26.61
CA ILE A 306 20.31 3.06 27.59
C ILE A 306 20.96 3.36 28.92
N ASN A 307 20.36 4.25 29.71
CA ASN A 307 20.89 4.59 31.02
C ASN A 307 20.85 3.36 31.95
N SER A 308 21.54 3.44 33.09
CA SER A 308 21.61 2.35 34.07
C SER A 308 20.26 1.83 34.54
N ASP A 309 19.20 2.60 34.35
CA ASP A 309 17.83 2.26 34.74
C ASP A 309 17.04 1.57 33.65
N GLY A 310 17.66 1.29 32.47
CA GLY A 310 17.03 0.62 31.34
C GLY A 310 16.07 1.51 30.54
N ASN A 311 16.07 2.81 30.81
CA ASN A 311 15.30 3.77 30.05
C ASN A 311 16.06 4.24 28.81
N VAL A 312 15.31 4.50 27.75
CA VAL A 312 15.85 5.10 26.53
C VAL A 312 16.31 6.53 26.86
N ASP A 313 17.55 6.82 26.54
CA ASP A 313 18.11 8.16 26.71
C ASP A 313 17.41 9.16 25.77
N THR A 314 17.37 10.41 26.17
CA THR A 314 16.87 11.51 25.35
C THR A 314 18.01 12.43 25.01
N ASP A 315 17.99 12.97 23.80
CA ASP A 315 18.89 14.06 23.45
C ASP A 315 18.52 15.37 24.16
N ALA A 316 19.28 16.44 23.90
CA ALA A 316 19.03 17.75 24.49
C ALA A 316 17.65 18.34 24.13
N THR A 317 16.98 17.85 23.09
CA THR A 317 15.64 18.27 22.66
C THR A 317 14.53 17.46 23.31
N GLY A 318 14.87 16.42 24.08
CA GLY A 318 13.91 15.47 24.66
C GLY A 318 13.47 14.36 23.72
N ILE A 319 14.08 14.26 22.53
CA ILE A 319 13.80 13.21 21.55
C ILE A 319 14.41 11.91 22.04
N LYS A 320 13.63 10.83 22.06
CA LYS A 320 14.13 9.51 22.45
C LYS A 320 15.03 8.94 21.36
N LEU A 321 16.18 8.45 21.79
CA LEU A 321 17.15 7.78 20.94
C LEU A 321 17.16 6.27 21.22
N PHE A 322 17.54 5.50 20.24
CA PHE A 322 17.69 4.05 20.33
C PHE A 322 19.15 3.66 20.10
N ASP A 323 19.63 2.70 20.87
CA ASP A 323 20.98 2.17 20.67
C ASP A 323 21.04 1.31 19.41
N VAL A 324 21.42 1.95 18.31
CA VAL A 324 21.45 1.31 16.98
C VAL A 324 22.54 0.24 16.96
N PRO A 325 22.22 -0.98 16.52
CA PRO A 325 23.20 -2.04 16.36
C PRO A 325 24.40 -1.61 15.48
N GLN A 326 25.60 -2.13 15.78
CA GLN A 326 26.82 -1.84 15.01
C GLN A 326 26.78 -2.42 13.59
N THR A 327 25.84 -3.31 13.32
CA THR A 327 25.65 -3.98 12.03
C THR A 327 24.16 -4.03 11.70
N GLN A 328 23.86 -4.00 10.41
CA GLN A 328 22.48 -4.13 9.94
C GLN A 328 21.87 -5.45 10.41
N LYS A 329 20.66 -5.38 10.93
CA LYS A 329 19.86 -6.57 11.24
C LYS A 329 19.15 -7.03 9.96
N GLU A 330 19.60 -8.15 9.41
CA GLU A 330 19.05 -8.71 8.18
C GLU A 330 17.76 -9.53 8.41
N ASP A 331 17.54 -10.00 9.63
CA ASP A 331 16.40 -10.86 9.93
C ASP A 331 15.08 -10.07 9.87
N TYR A 332 14.15 -10.58 9.10
CA TYR A 332 12.80 -10.02 9.02
C TYR A 332 11.74 -11.07 9.35
N TRP A 333 10.60 -10.60 9.77
CA TRP A 333 9.37 -11.39 9.83
C TRP A 333 8.16 -10.53 9.46
N ALA A 334 7.11 -11.18 8.95
CA ALA A 334 5.82 -10.56 8.69
C ALA A 334 4.71 -11.58 8.97
N SER A 335 3.68 -11.16 9.67
CA SER A 335 2.54 -12.01 10.02
C SER A 335 1.24 -11.27 9.83
N ALA A 336 0.19 -12.01 9.48
CA ALA A 336 -1.16 -11.47 9.41
C ALA A 336 -2.18 -12.52 9.85
N ALA A 337 -3.19 -12.08 10.57
CA ALA A 337 -4.34 -12.90 10.95
C ALA A 337 -5.62 -12.08 10.77
N ASN A 338 -6.62 -12.63 10.11
CA ASN A 338 -7.89 -11.96 9.91
C ASN A 338 -9.06 -12.94 9.89
N ALA A 339 -10.24 -12.42 10.20
CA ALA A 339 -11.49 -13.15 10.14
C ALA A 339 -12.58 -12.29 9.49
N SER A 340 -13.50 -12.96 8.81
CA SER A 340 -14.64 -12.31 8.17
C SER A 340 -15.90 -13.13 8.39
N LEU A 341 -17.01 -12.44 8.67
CA LEU A 341 -18.35 -13.01 8.82
C LEU A 341 -19.24 -12.44 7.72
N TYR A 342 -19.98 -13.30 7.06
CA TYR A 342 -20.86 -12.97 5.96
C TYR A 342 -22.29 -13.32 6.33
N PHE A 343 -23.19 -12.38 6.15
CA PHE A 343 -24.62 -12.57 6.30
C PHE A 343 -25.34 -12.21 5.00
N ARG A 344 -25.98 -13.22 4.36
CA ARG A 344 -26.69 -13.12 3.06
C ARG A 344 -28.09 -13.71 3.18
N PRO A 345 -29.08 -12.96 3.71
CA PRO A 345 -30.45 -13.40 3.67
C PRO A 345 -30.96 -13.46 2.21
N LYS A 346 -31.96 -14.33 1.95
CA LYS A 346 -32.48 -14.61 0.57
C LYS A 346 -33.05 -13.40 -0.17
N ASN A 347 -33.20 -12.25 0.47
CA ASN A 347 -33.70 -11.00 -0.12
C ASN A 347 -32.70 -10.21 -0.94
N GLY A 348 -31.47 -10.72 -1.12
CA GLY A 348 -30.39 -10.05 -1.85
C GLY A 348 -29.60 -9.03 -1.03
N MET A 349 -29.80 -8.97 0.30
CA MET A 349 -28.95 -8.19 1.21
C MET A 349 -27.64 -8.95 1.49
N GLU A 350 -26.55 -8.20 1.61
CA GLU A 350 -25.27 -8.73 2.10
C GLU A 350 -24.69 -7.81 3.15
N ILE A 351 -24.27 -8.40 4.28
CA ILE A 351 -23.47 -7.73 5.28
C ILE A 351 -22.19 -8.54 5.47
N VAL A 352 -21.03 -7.87 5.40
CA VAL A 352 -19.73 -8.48 5.67
C VAL A 352 -19.07 -7.68 6.75
N THR A 353 -18.74 -8.33 7.87
CA THR A 353 -17.93 -7.74 8.94
C THR A 353 -16.62 -8.50 9.03
N ALA A 354 -15.52 -7.79 8.98
CA ALA A 354 -14.18 -8.35 8.99
C ALA A 354 -13.28 -7.57 9.93
N GLY A 355 -12.27 -8.23 10.44
CA GLY A 355 -11.24 -7.61 11.25
C GLY A 355 -9.97 -8.44 11.27
N GLY A 356 -8.87 -7.81 11.62
CA GLY A 356 -7.59 -8.48 11.62
C GLY A 356 -6.47 -7.68 12.25
N TRP A 357 -5.35 -8.35 12.30
CA TRP A 357 -4.06 -7.85 12.72
C TRP A 357 -2.99 -8.25 11.71
N ASN A 358 -2.06 -7.37 11.48
CA ASN A 358 -0.82 -7.66 10.76
C ASN A 358 0.34 -6.93 11.45
N GLY A 359 1.52 -7.52 11.35
CA GLY A 359 2.71 -6.95 11.96
C GLY A 359 3.99 -7.58 11.41
N GLY A 360 5.10 -6.91 11.68
CA GLY A 360 6.39 -7.35 11.20
C GLY A 360 7.53 -6.41 11.52
N ASN A 361 8.70 -6.78 11.05
CA ASN A 361 9.87 -5.92 11.01
C ASN A 361 10.57 -6.06 9.66
N ALA A 362 11.18 -4.99 9.20
CA ALA A 362 12.03 -4.99 8.01
C ALA A 362 12.95 -3.77 7.99
N ILE A 363 14.00 -3.86 7.19
CA ILE A 363 14.84 -2.73 6.83
C ILE A 363 14.05 -1.81 5.89
N PHE A 364 14.29 -0.53 5.97
CA PHE A 364 13.84 0.43 4.98
C PHE A 364 14.98 1.33 4.51
N TYR A 365 14.86 1.75 3.26
CA TYR A 365 15.69 2.78 2.63
C TYR A 365 14.74 3.81 2.03
N ASN A 366 14.88 5.07 2.40
CA ASN A 366 14.06 6.15 1.87
C ASN A 366 14.80 7.48 1.90
N ASP A 367 14.16 8.54 1.43
CA ASP A 367 14.75 9.88 1.35
C ASP A 367 15.06 10.49 2.73
N LEU A 368 14.49 9.95 3.82
CA LEU A 368 14.80 10.35 5.20
C LEU A 368 16.00 9.59 5.77
N GLY A 369 16.51 8.60 5.05
CA GLY A 369 17.63 7.75 5.47
C GLY A 369 17.27 6.28 5.56
N GLU A 370 18.18 5.52 6.14
CA GLU A 370 18.04 4.09 6.38
C GLU A 370 17.56 3.82 7.80
N GLY A 371 16.85 2.73 8.01
CA GLY A 371 16.40 2.36 9.33
C GLY A 371 15.76 0.99 9.41
N GLN A 372 15.20 0.71 10.56
CA GLN A 372 14.41 -0.48 10.80
C GLN A 372 12.98 -0.09 11.14
N VAL A 373 12.02 -0.66 10.42
CA VAL A 373 10.61 -0.52 10.77
C VAL A 373 10.16 -1.70 11.61
N HIS A 374 9.47 -1.42 12.67
CA HIS A 374 8.66 -2.36 13.43
C HIS A 374 7.24 -1.81 13.48
N GLY A 375 6.25 -2.67 13.44
CA GLY A 375 4.90 -2.16 13.55
C GLY A 375 3.86 -3.26 13.62
N ASN A 376 2.73 -2.86 14.19
CA ASN A 376 1.51 -3.63 14.17
C ASN A 376 0.40 -2.77 13.59
N GLU A 377 -0.49 -3.41 12.88
CA GLU A 377 -1.71 -2.81 12.38
C GLU A 377 -2.90 -3.65 12.81
N TYR A 378 -3.92 -3.01 13.32
CA TYR A 378 -5.22 -3.58 13.66
C TYR A 378 -6.27 -2.88 12.82
N TRP A 379 -7.20 -3.64 12.31
CA TRP A 379 -8.26 -3.07 11.49
C TRP A 379 -9.59 -3.79 11.70
N ALA A 380 -10.67 -3.05 11.47
CA ALA A 380 -12.03 -3.57 11.44
C ALA A 380 -12.80 -2.89 10.31
N GLN A 381 -13.67 -3.63 9.63
CA GLN A 381 -14.46 -3.18 8.49
C GLN A 381 -15.85 -3.79 8.53
N THR A 382 -16.87 -3.01 8.16
CA THR A 382 -18.21 -3.51 7.87
C THR A 382 -18.68 -2.97 6.53
N ARG A 383 -19.19 -3.86 5.68
CA ARG A 383 -19.78 -3.54 4.37
C ARG A 383 -21.23 -3.99 4.35
N PHE A 384 -22.05 -3.24 3.66
CA PHE A 384 -23.46 -3.49 3.44
C PHE A 384 -23.82 -3.29 1.97
N ASN A 385 -24.52 -4.26 1.37
CA ASN A 385 -25.06 -4.19 0.03
C ASN A 385 -26.54 -4.55 0.04
N TYR A 386 -27.40 -3.73 -0.55
CA TYR A 386 -28.81 -4.03 -0.71
C TYR A 386 -29.49 -3.13 -1.74
N LYS A 387 -30.08 -3.70 -2.77
CA LYS A 387 -30.91 -3.01 -3.77
C LYS A 387 -30.29 -1.69 -4.29
N GLY A 388 -29.05 -1.77 -4.74
CA GLY A 388 -28.31 -0.61 -5.25
C GLY A 388 -27.58 0.20 -4.18
N TRP A 389 -27.92 0.06 -2.90
CA TRP A 389 -27.16 0.67 -1.80
C TRP A 389 -25.88 -0.10 -1.52
N PHE A 390 -24.80 0.62 -1.40
CA PHE A 390 -23.55 0.17 -0.83
C PHE A 390 -23.15 1.10 0.28
N ALA A 391 -22.87 0.57 1.45
CA ALA A 391 -22.30 1.32 2.55
C ALA A 391 -21.09 0.56 3.12
N GLN A 392 -20.09 1.32 3.54
CA GLN A 392 -18.93 0.73 4.19
C GLN A 392 -18.41 1.69 5.26
N THR A 393 -17.87 1.12 6.33
CA THR A 393 -17.03 1.83 7.28
C THR A 393 -15.88 0.94 7.70
N TYR A 394 -14.72 1.55 7.93
CA TYR A 394 -13.58 0.85 8.49
C TYR A 394 -12.73 1.77 9.36
N TYR A 395 -12.01 1.15 10.26
CA TYR A 395 -11.00 1.78 11.10
C TYR A 395 -9.71 0.98 11.03
N ILE A 396 -8.59 1.67 10.86
CA ILE A 396 -7.24 1.11 10.89
C ILE A 396 -6.48 1.82 11.99
N LYS A 397 -5.82 1.05 12.87
CA LYS A 397 -4.89 1.57 13.86
C LYS A 397 -3.53 0.93 13.65
N ASN A 398 -2.52 1.75 13.50
CA ASN A 398 -1.14 1.33 13.28
C ASN A 398 -0.25 1.86 14.40
N ASP A 399 0.77 1.10 14.80
CA ASP A 399 1.82 1.56 15.69
C ASP A 399 3.20 1.39 15.04
N GLY A 400 4.17 2.22 15.40
CA GLY A 400 5.55 2.21 14.92
C GLY A 400 6.48 1.34 15.76
N GLY A 401 5.94 0.38 16.50
CA GLY A 401 6.69 -0.45 17.44
C GLY A 401 6.57 0.04 18.89
N ASN A 402 7.46 -0.42 19.74
CA ASN A 402 7.49 -0.10 21.15
C ASN A 402 8.94 0.18 21.60
N ASP A 403 9.13 0.59 22.85
CA ASP A 403 10.47 0.97 23.39
C ASP A 403 11.53 -0.13 23.27
N LYS A 404 11.15 -1.41 23.21
CA LYS A 404 12.08 -2.54 23.04
C LYS A 404 12.37 -2.84 21.56
N ASN A 405 11.40 -2.61 20.72
CA ASN A 405 11.49 -2.83 19.27
C ASN A 405 10.85 -1.63 18.56
N PRO A 406 11.50 -0.47 18.56
CA PRO A 406 10.98 0.73 17.90
C PRO A 406 11.25 0.70 16.40
N THR A 407 10.51 1.51 15.67
CA THR A 407 10.97 2.01 14.37
C THR A 407 12.01 3.09 14.64
N TYR A 408 13.16 3.04 13.94
CA TYR A 408 14.26 3.99 14.17
C TYR A 408 15.08 4.26 12.91
N LEU A 409 15.76 5.40 12.90
CA LEU A 409 16.74 5.77 11.88
C LEU A 409 18.14 5.32 12.30
N ASN A 410 18.91 4.72 11.39
CA ASN A 410 20.22 4.16 11.69
C ASN A 410 21.27 5.21 12.08
N ARG A 411 21.27 6.36 11.39
CA ARG A 411 22.28 7.39 11.60
C ARG A 411 22.18 8.07 12.95
N THR A 412 20.96 8.39 13.35
CA THR A 412 20.70 9.19 14.55
C THR A 412 20.26 8.37 15.74
N GLY A 413 19.74 7.17 15.52
CA GLY A 413 19.06 6.39 16.55
C GLY A 413 17.68 6.97 16.94
N ILE A 414 17.20 7.98 16.20
CA ILE A 414 15.90 8.58 16.48
C ILE A 414 14.81 7.55 16.32
N ILE A 415 14.02 7.40 17.38
CA ILE A 415 12.84 6.55 17.40
C ILE A 415 11.71 7.29 16.68
N VAL A 416 10.99 6.55 15.84
CA VAL A 416 9.78 7.03 15.16
C VAL A 416 8.55 6.36 15.77
N PRO A 417 8.08 6.79 16.96
CA PRO A 417 7.00 6.15 17.70
C PRO A 417 5.65 6.59 17.14
N LEU A 418 5.33 6.14 15.95
CA LEU A 418 4.22 6.63 15.18
C LEU A 418 2.97 5.76 15.42
N LYS A 419 2.05 6.22 16.25
CA LYS A 419 0.71 5.64 16.37
C LYS A 419 -0.24 6.40 15.49
N ARG A 420 -0.89 5.70 14.57
CA ARG A 420 -1.77 6.30 13.56
C ARG A 420 -3.13 5.66 13.60
N GLY A 421 -4.15 6.48 13.36
CA GLY A 421 -5.53 6.05 13.17
C GLY A 421 -6.05 6.52 11.83
N HIS A 422 -6.84 5.68 11.16
CA HIS A 422 -7.54 6.04 9.93
C HIS A 422 -8.98 5.51 10.03
N TYR A 423 -9.92 6.40 9.90
CA TYR A 423 -11.35 6.11 9.82
C TYR A 423 -11.88 6.51 8.45
N GLU A 424 -12.63 5.63 7.82
CA GLU A 424 -13.35 5.96 6.59
C GLU A 424 -14.78 5.44 6.66
N ALA A 425 -15.70 6.28 6.19
CA ALA A 425 -17.10 5.93 5.98
C ALA A 425 -17.53 6.33 4.58
N GLN A 426 -18.25 5.45 3.90
CA GLN A 426 -18.73 5.63 2.55
C GLN A 426 -20.17 5.17 2.40
N LEU A 427 -20.96 5.94 1.65
CA LEU A 427 -22.32 5.60 1.25
C LEU A 427 -22.47 5.83 -0.25
N GLN A 428 -22.98 4.85 -0.97
CA GLN A 428 -23.20 4.89 -2.41
C GLN A 428 -24.58 4.34 -2.75
N TYR A 429 -25.20 4.87 -3.79
CA TYR A 429 -26.42 4.35 -4.36
C TYR A 429 -26.31 4.22 -5.88
N ASN A 430 -26.67 3.05 -6.40
CA ASN A 430 -26.71 2.74 -7.83
C ASN A 430 -28.16 2.61 -8.27
N PHE A 431 -28.52 3.27 -9.37
CA PHE A 431 -29.87 3.20 -9.94
C PHE A 431 -29.85 3.38 -11.46
N ASP A 432 -30.88 2.87 -12.11
CA ASP A 432 -31.07 2.98 -13.54
C ASP A 432 -32.14 4.02 -13.85
N PHE A 433 -31.88 4.87 -14.83
CA PHE A 433 -32.83 5.86 -15.33
C PHE A 433 -33.11 5.62 -16.83
N LYS A 434 -33.97 4.64 -17.08
CA LYS A 434 -34.22 4.12 -18.44
C LYS A 434 -34.84 5.13 -19.42
N SER A 435 -35.63 6.09 -18.92
CA SER A 435 -36.26 7.13 -19.75
C SER A 435 -35.35 8.17 -20.33
N PHE A 436 -34.12 8.27 -19.82
CA PHE A 436 -33.12 9.19 -20.33
C PHE A 436 -31.88 8.43 -20.79
N LEU A 437 -31.72 8.24 -22.09
CA LEU A 437 -30.63 7.54 -22.75
C LEU A 437 -30.29 6.16 -22.14
N ASN A 438 -31.30 5.48 -21.61
CA ASN A 438 -31.12 4.23 -20.86
C ASN A 438 -29.94 4.26 -19.90
N SER A 439 -29.88 5.33 -19.09
CA SER A 439 -28.70 5.65 -18.28
C SER A 439 -28.66 4.88 -16.96
N GLU A 440 -27.44 4.59 -16.51
CA GLU A 440 -27.13 3.96 -15.24
C GLU A 440 -26.35 4.96 -14.39
N TRP A 441 -26.75 5.15 -13.14
CA TRP A 441 -26.18 6.17 -12.26
C TRP A 441 -25.57 5.56 -11.00
N THR A 442 -24.47 6.15 -10.58
CA THR A 442 -23.82 5.94 -9.28
C THR A 442 -23.70 7.28 -8.61
N VAL A 443 -24.19 7.44 -7.40
CA VAL A 443 -24.00 8.63 -6.57
C VAL A 443 -23.45 8.21 -5.21
N GLY A 444 -22.56 8.99 -4.62
CA GLY A 444 -22.02 8.63 -3.32
C GLY A 444 -21.33 9.80 -2.61
N ILE A 445 -21.12 9.56 -1.33
CA ILE A 445 -20.35 10.43 -0.43
C ILE A 445 -19.36 9.59 0.35
N ASP A 446 -18.25 10.17 0.74
CA ASP A 446 -17.31 9.57 1.66
C ASP A 446 -16.69 10.60 2.60
N TYR A 447 -16.25 10.10 3.74
CA TYR A 447 -15.55 10.83 4.78
C TYR A 447 -14.32 10.04 5.20
N ARG A 448 -13.17 10.70 5.25
CA ARG A 448 -11.90 10.16 5.74
C ARG A 448 -11.37 11.04 6.84
N ASN A 449 -10.82 10.40 7.87
CA ASN A 449 -10.08 11.08 8.91
C ASN A 449 -8.83 10.25 9.25
N ALA A 450 -7.67 10.88 9.22
CA ALA A 450 -6.42 10.31 9.69
C ALA A 450 -5.92 11.13 10.88
N THR A 451 -5.46 10.43 11.91
CA THR A 451 -4.88 11.01 13.13
C THR A 451 -3.52 10.39 13.38
N ALA A 452 -2.64 11.09 14.08
CA ALA A 452 -1.37 10.53 14.50
C ALA A 452 -1.01 10.97 15.92
N GLU A 453 -0.25 10.12 16.63
CA GLU A 453 0.42 10.42 17.88
C GLU A 453 1.90 10.07 17.69
N THR A 454 2.77 11.07 17.59
CA THR A 454 4.19 10.87 17.33
C THR A 454 5.08 11.18 18.52
N GLN A 455 4.51 11.53 19.66
CA GLN A 455 5.22 11.94 20.86
C GLN A 455 6.22 13.10 20.60
N ASN A 456 5.87 14.02 19.71
CA ASN A 456 6.69 15.13 19.21
C ASN A 456 7.94 14.69 18.40
N HIS A 457 8.04 13.42 17.96
CA HIS A 457 9.24 12.93 17.25
C HIS A 457 9.15 13.09 15.73
N VAL A 458 7.94 13.15 15.17
CA VAL A 458 7.72 13.25 13.72
C VAL A 458 7.08 14.58 13.35
N TYR A 459 6.05 14.97 14.10
CA TYR A 459 5.31 16.20 13.87
C TYR A 459 5.69 17.33 14.85
N GLY A 460 6.58 17.06 15.81
CA GLY A 460 7.20 18.03 16.68
C GLY A 460 6.22 19.11 17.19
N ARG A 461 6.40 20.36 16.76
CA ARG A 461 5.52 21.50 17.10
C ARG A 461 4.09 21.36 16.61
N HIS A 462 3.83 20.49 15.65
CA HIS A 462 2.53 20.28 14.99
C HIS A 462 1.76 19.08 15.55
N GLU A 463 2.26 18.39 16.58
CA GLU A 463 1.71 17.16 17.15
C GLU A 463 0.21 17.22 17.47
N ASN A 464 -0.33 18.39 17.79
CA ASN A 464 -1.74 18.55 18.14
C ASN A 464 -2.58 19.17 17.00
N GLU A 465 -2.04 19.29 15.81
CA GLU A 465 -2.66 19.98 14.68
C GLU A 465 -2.66 19.14 13.41
N ASP A 466 -2.21 17.89 13.51
CA ASP A 466 -1.90 16.97 12.43
C ASP A 466 -3.09 16.13 11.93
N ASP A 467 -4.28 16.37 12.46
CA ASP A 467 -5.50 15.73 11.99
C ASP A 467 -5.77 16.07 10.51
N TYR A 468 -5.94 15.04 9.71
CA TYR A 468 -6.13 15.15 8.27
C TYR A 468 -7.51 14.62 7.89
N THR A 469 -8.38 15.50 7.40
CA THR A 469 -9.78 15.16 7.09
C THR A 469 -10.13 15.51 5.65
N ILE A 470 -10.79 14.58 4.96
CA ILE A 470 -11.34 14.76 3.62
C ILE A 470 -12.83 14.40 3.66
N PHE A 471 -13.66 15.26 3.09
CA PHE A 471 -15.07 14.97 2.82
C PHE A 471 -15.34 15.18 1.34
N GLY A 472 -15.91 14.16 0.67
CA GLY A 472 -16.18 14.19 -0.75
C GLY A 472 -17.55 13.67 -1.15
N GLY A 473 -18.01 14.17 -2.30
CA GLY A 473 -19.22 13.69 -2.95
C GLY A 473 -18.99 13.48 -4.44
N TYR A 474 -19.54 12.42 -5.00
CA TYR A 474 -19.33 12.06 -6.40
C TYR A 474 -20.59 11.54 -7.08
N THR A 475 -20.57 11.68 -8.39
CA THR A 475 -21.61 11.10 -9.26
C THR A 475 -20.99 10.57 -10.55
N GLN A 476 -21.54 9.50 -11.07
CA GLN A 476 -21.21 8.94 -12.38
C GLN A 476 -22.49 8.55 -13.10
N GLY A 477 -22.62 8.93 -14.37
CA GLY A 477 -23.63 8.47 -15.30
C GLY A 477 -23.00 7.67 -16.44
N LYS A 478 -23.55 6.51 -16.78
CA LYS A 478 -23.30 5.78 -18.02
C LYS A 478 -24.52 5.98 -18.93
N PHE A 479 -24.32 6.51 -20.11
CA PHE A 479 -25.38 6.82 -21.09
C PHE A 479 -25.18 5.97 -22.33
N LYS A 480 -26.21 5.22 -22.73
CA LYS A 480 -26.20 4.44 -23.97
C LYS A 480 -26.68 5.35 -25.10
N LEU A 481 -25.72 6.01 -25.77
CA LEU A 481 -26.02 6.92 -26.88
C LEU A 481 -26.48 6.16 -28.13
N ASP A 482 -25.92 4.96 -28.33
CA ASP A 482 -26.22 4.01 -29.39
C ASP A 482 -25.94 2.59 -28.88
N PRO A 483 -26.50 1.52 -29.45
CA PRO A 483 -26.14 0.14 -29.07
C PRO A 483 -24.63 -0.15 -29.04
N LYS A 484 -23.87 0.58 -29.88
CA LYS A 484 -22.40 0.46 -29.97
C LYS A 484 -21.63 1.56 -29.26
N LEU A 485 -22.29 2.58 -28.67
CA LEU A 485 -21.61 3.73 -28.13
C LEU A 485 -22.12 4.08 -26.73
N ASP A 486 -21.27 3.85 -25.73
CA ASP A 486 -21.49 4.29 -24.36
C ASP A 486 -20.69 5.55 -24.04
N LEU A 487 -21.31 6.51 -23.35
CA LEU A 487 -20.68 7.68 -22.77
C LEU A 487 -20.72 7.55 -21.24
N PHE A 488 -19.57 7.73 -20.61
CA PHE A 488 -19.43 7.84 -19.16
C PHE A 488 -19.07 9.27 -18.80
N LEU A 489 -19.80 9.86 -17.87
CA LEU A 489 -19.49 11.16 -17.29
C LEU A 489 -19.47 11.02 -15.77
N SER A 490 -18.40 11.47 -15.15
CA SER A 490 -18.27 11.48 -13.69
C SER A 490 -17.72 12.81 -13.20
N GLY A 491 -18.09 13.18 -12.01
CA GLY A 491 -17.53 14.32 -11.31
C GLY A 491 -17.53 14.08 -9.81
N ARG A 492 -16.48 14.59 -9.17
CA ARG A 492 -16.31 14.54 -7.73
C ARG A 492 -15.89 15.90 -7.21
N TYR A 493 -16.40 16.26 -6.05
CA TYR A 493 -16.06 17.48 -5.34
C TYR A 493 -15.59 17.15 -3.93
N ASP A 494 -14.38 17.64 -3.54
CA ASP A 494 -13.75 17.36 -2.26
C ASP A 494 -13.43 18.63 -1.48
N GLY A 495 -13.57 18.54 -0.15
CA GLY A 495 -13.17 19.53 0.82
C GLY A 495 -12.21 18.92 1.86
N TYR A 496 -11.32 19.76 2.39
CA TYR A 496 -10.23 19.40 3.29
C TYR A 496 -10.23 20.29 4.52
N ASN A 497 -9.70 19.80 5.65
CA ASN A 497 -9.53 20.62 6.86
C ASN A 497 -8.23 21.45 6.85
N PHE A 498 -7.20 20.97 6.16
CA PHE A 498 -5.86 21.60 6.13
C PHE A 498 -5.75 22.76 5.12
N THR A 499 -6.70 22.93 4.22
CA THR A 499 -6.74 24.02 3.25
C THR A 499 -8.17 24.49 2.99
N SER A 500 -8.31 25.78 2.63
CA SER A 500 -9.60 26.33 2.17
C SER A 500 -9.91 25.97 0.72
N GLU A 501 -8.93 25.44 -0.04
CA GLU A 501 -9.12 24.99 -1.41
C GLU A 501 -10.12 23.84 -1.47
N LYS A 502 -10.92 23.83 -2.53
CA LYS A 502 -11.82 22.75 -2.88
C LYS A 502 -11.43 22.22 -4.25
N THR A 503 -11.59 20.93 -4.46
CA THR A 503 -11.19 20.31 -5.71
C THR A 503 -12.39 19.76 -6.47
N PHE A 504 -12.31 19.84 -7.80
CA PHE A 504 -13.24 19.18 -8.69
C PHE A 504 -12.47 18.26 -9.64
N SER A 505 -12.85 16.98 -9.62
CA SER A 505 -12.22 15.90 -10.39
C SER A 505 -13.19 15.35 -11.43
N PRO A 506 -13.22 15.90 -12.65
CA PRO A 506 -14.08 15.42 -13.74
C PRO A 506 -13.45 14.22 -14.44
N ARG A 507 -14.32 13.37 -15.01
CA ARG A 507 -13.97 12.27 -15.90
C ARG A 507 -14.99 12.18 -17.02
N ALA A 508 -14.52 11.94 -18.26
CA ALA A 508 -15.35 11.59 -19.39
C ALA A 508 -14.72 10.40 -20.14
N ALA A 509 -15.53 9.45 -20.57
CA ALA A 509 -15.07 8.35 -21.40
C ALA A 509 -16.11 7.96 -22.44
N PHE A 510 -15.65 7.74 -23.67
CA PHE A 510 -16.40 7.14 -24.75
C PHE A 510 -15.92 5.71 -24.96
N VAL A 511 -16.83 4.75 -25.02
CA VAL A 511 -16.55 3.35 -25.35
C VAL A 511 -17.34 3.00 -26.60
N TYR A 512 -16.63 2.79 -27.72
CA TYR A 512 -17.21 2.40 -28.99
C TYR A 512 -17.00 0.92 -29.24
N LYS A 513 -18.10 0.16 -29.28
CA LYS A 513 -18.17 -1.29 -29.49
C LYS A 513 -18.33 -1.57 -30.99
N LEU A 514 -17.21 -1.68 -31.70
CA LEU A 514 -17.23 -1.98 -33.14
C LEU A 514 -17.93 -3.31 -33.40
N THR A 515 -17.49 -4.34 -32.66
CA THR A 515 -18.12 -5.67 -32.53
C THR A 515 -18.11 -6.09 -31.06
N PRO A 516 -18.74 -7.19 -30.66
CA PRO A 516 -18.59 -7.71 -29.28
C PRO A 516 -17.14 -7.98 -28.89
N GLU A 517 -16.26 -8.29 -29.87
CA GLU A 517 -14.86 -8.64 -29.66
C GLU A 517 -13.91 -7.45 -29.79
N HIS A 518 -14.35 -6.29 -30.30
CA HIS A 518 -13.48 -5.15 -30.65
C HIS A 518 -14.03 -3.85 -30.14
N ASN A 519 -13.35 -3.24 -29.14
CA ASN A 519 -13.75 -1.99 -28.51
C ASN A 519 -12.66 -0.94 -28.58
N PHE A 520 -13.08 0.29 -28.87
CA PHE A 520 -12.24 1.49 -28.77
C PHE A 520 -12.69 2.33 -27.58
N ARG A 521 -11.73 2.98 -26.93
CA ARG A 521 -11.98 3.84 -25.79
C ARG A 521 -11.21 5.15 -25.93
N LEU A 522 -11.88 6.28 -25.66
CA LEU A 522 -11.28 7.59 -25.49
C LEU A 522 -11.62 8.10 -24.10
N THR A 523 -10.65 8.50 -23.31
CA THR A 523 -10.89 8.98 -21.94
C THR A 523 -10.18 10.28 -21.66
N TYR A 524 -10.83 11.10 -20.86
CA TYR A 524 -10.31 12.29 -20.20
C TYR A 524 -10.55 12.17 -18.71
N ASN A 525 -9.50 12.36 -17.89
CA ASN A 525 -9.59 12.35 -16.45
C ASN A 525 -8.76 13.50 -15.87
N LYS A 526 -9.26 14.11 -14.79
CA LYS A 526 -8.47 14.99 -13.93
C LYS A 526 -8.59 14.52 -12.51
N ALA A 527 -7.46 14.30 -11.85
CA ALA A 527 -7.38 13.87 -10.46
C ALA A 527 -6.76 14.97 -9.61
N ALA A 528 -7.28 15.15 -8.40
CA ALA A 528 -6.66 15.93 -7.36
C ALA A 528 -5.72 15.04 -6.54
N ASN A 529 -4.56 15.57 -6.18
CA ASN A 529 -3.57 14.93 -5.33
C ASN A 529 -3.16 15.92 -4.24
N PRO A 530 -3.87 15.93 -3.09
CA PRO A 530 -3.44 16.67 -1.93
C PRO A 530 -2.10 16.11 -1.44
N ILE A 531 -1.28 16.96 -0.84
CA ILE A 531 -0.03 16.51 -0.22
C ILE A 531 -0.35 15.72 1.04
N PRO A 532 0.46 14.70 1.39
CA PRO A 532 0.32 13.92 2.60
C PRO A 532 0.35 14.78 3.88
N ALA A 533 -0.27 14.31 4.93
CA ALA A 533 -0.17 14.93 6.24
C ALA A 533 1.29 15.07 6.70
N SER A 534 2.12 14.08 6.40
CA SER A 534 3.57 14.14 6.64
C SER A 534 4.23 15.37 6.01
N ASP A 535 3.95 15.66 4.75
CA ASP A 535 4.58 16.78 4.04
C ASP A 535 4.07 18.13 4.54
N ILE A 536 2.89 18.15 5.17
CA ILE A 536 2.35 19.37 5.79
C ILE A 536 2.97 19.61 7.16
N TYR A 537 3.08 18.56 7.98
CA TYR A 537 3.32 18.67 9.43
C TYR A 537 4.68 18.17 9.89
N PHE A 538 5.55 17.66 9.02
CA PHE A 538 6.89 17.23 9.42
C PHE A 538 7.63 18.31 10.22
N ASP A 539 8.23 17.88 11.33
CA ASP A 539 9.14 18.63 12.18
C ASP A 539 10.08 17.60 12.84
N LEU A 540 10.96 17.04 12.05
CA LEU A 540 11.71 15.82 12.35
C LEU A 540 13.19 15.99 12.06
N PRO A 541 14.10 15.77 13.04
CA PRO A 541 15.53 15.65 12.76
C PRO A 541 15.79 14.30 12.04
N ILE A 542 16.54 14.34 10.95
CA ILE A 542 16.86 13.16 10.16
C ILE A 542 18.33 12.76 10.17
N GLN A 543 19.20 13.70 10.46
CA GLN A 543 20.64 13.50 10.35
C GLN A 543 21.38 14.44 11.27
N THR A 544 22.44 13.93 11.88
CA THR A 544 23.43 14.76 12.60
C THR A 544 24.75 14.67 11.86
N GLU A 545 25.22 15.78 11.32
CA GLU A 545 26.49 15.87 10.61
C GLU A 545 27.62 16.20 11.60
N ALA A 546 28.64 15.33 11.66
CA ALA A 546 29.80 15.45 12.50
C ALA A 546 29.52 15.69 14.01
N GLY A 547 28.30 15.38 14.48
CA GLY A 547 27.87 15.62 15.85
C GLY A 547 27.63 17.09 16.21
N ILE A 548 27.52 17.96 15.20
CA ILE A 548 27.48 19.42 15.40
C ILE A 548 26.29 20.05 14.70
N LEU A 549 25.83 19.48 13.58
CA LEU A 549 24.79 20.04 12.75
C LEU A 549 23.65 19.07 12.61
N ASP A 550 22.47 19.44 13.09
CA ASP A 550 21.25 18.67 12.89
C ASP A 550 20.54 19.11 11.63
N VAL A 551 20.23 18.16 10.76
CA VAL A 551 19.43 18.36 9.56
C VAL A 551 18.00 17.99 9.86
N TRP A 552 17.09 18.92 9.64
CA TRP A 552 15.66 18.76 9.91
C TRP A 552 14.86 18.71 8.63
N VAL A 553 13.85 17.85 8.61
CA VAL A 553 12.77 17.90 7.62
C VAL A 553 11.62 18.68 8.22
N LEU A 554 11.23 19.75 7.54
CA LEU A 554 10.14 20.62 7.93
C LEU A 554 9.01 20.53 6.91
N GLY A 555 7.79 20.40 7.40
CA GLY A 555 6.58 20.41 6.58
C GLY A 555 6.21 21.81 6.10
N THR A 556 5.19 21.88 5.26
CA THR A 556 4.79 23.11 4.57
C THR A 556 3.62 23.85 5.23
N LYS A 557 3.23 23.50 6.45
CA LYS A 557 2.10 24.12 7.15
C LYS A 557 2.24 25.63 7.24
N ASN A 558 3.43 26.12 7.57
CA ASN A 558 3.75 27.52 7.66
C ASN A 558 4.69 27.93 6.52
N PRO A 559 4.50 29.09 5.91
CA PRO A 559 5.46 29.60 4.96
C PRO A 559 6.77 29.93 5.68
N TYR A 560 7.86 29.41 5.14
CA TYR A 560 9.21 29.83 5.54
C TYR A 560 9.70 30.86 4.53
N THR A 561 9.96 32.07 4.97
CA THR A 561 10.63 33.09 4.15
C THR A 561 12.03 33.26 4.70
N PHE A 562 13.04 32.99 3.92
CA PHE A 562 14.43 33.18 4.31
C PHE A 562 14.93 34.51 3.76
N ALA A 563 15.07 35.49 4.63
CA ALA A 563 15.70 36.77 4.32
C ALA A 563 16.83 37.04 5.32
N SER A 564 17.85 37.78 4.92
CA SER A 564 19.01 38.06 5.77
C SER A 564 18.65 38.77 7.07
N ASN A 565 17.57 39.50 7.09
CA ASN A 565 17.03 40.21 8.26
C ASN A 565 15.88 39.48 8.95
N GLN A 566 15.61 38.24 8.53
CA GLN A 566 14.51 37.48 9.11
C GLN A 566 14.89 36.96 10.49
N GLU A 567 13.92 37.03 11.40
CA GLU A 567 13.97 36.33 12.68
C GLU A 567 13.43 34.91 12.50
N ILE A 568 14.11 33.92 13.03
CA ILE A 568 13.68 32.52 13.04
C ILE A 568 13.55 32.04 14.47
N ASP A 569 12.69 31.07 14.66
CA ASP A 569 12.66 30.28 15.87
C ASP A 569 13.80 29.27 15.78
N TRP A 570 14.81 29.45 16.60
CA TRP A 570 16.03 28.65 16.58
C TRP A 570 16.19 27.84 17.85
N LEU A 571 16.55 26.57 17.72
CA LEU A 571 17.00 25.76 18.83
C LEU A 571 18.49 26.01 19.03
N ILE A 572 18.91 26.52 20.18
CA ILE A 572 20.33 26.76 20.45
C ILE A 572 20.94 25.42 20.89
N PRO A 573 21.88 24.84 20.11
CA PRO A 573 22.53 23.62 20.51
C PRO A 573 23.26 23.76 21.86
N GLY A 574 23.12 22.76 22.72
CA GLY A 574 23.85 22.73 24.01
C GLY A 574 23.21 23.52 25.16
N VAL A 575 22.04 24.15 24.95
CA VAL A 575 21.28 24.80 26.04
C VAL A 575 20.05 23.97 26.37
N PRO A 576 20.08 23.17 27.45
CA PRO A 576 18.95 22.29 27.81
C PRO A 576 17.67 23.10 28.09
N ASN A 577 16.55 22.63 27.57
CA ASN A 577 15.20 23.16 27.87
C ASN A 577 14.91 24.61 27.48
N THR A 578 15.68 25.20 26.59
CA THR A 578 15.25 26.46 25.98
C THR A 578 14.29 26.11 24.84
N PRO A 579 12.99 26.47 24.96
CA PRO A 579 12.14 26.54 23.78
C PRO A 579 12.86 27.46 22.79
N TYR A 580 12.74 27.17 21.51
CA TYR A 580 13.28 27.95 20.40
C TYR A 580 13.36 29.44 20.77
N ALA A 581 14.54 30.05 20.63
CA ALA A 581 14.67 31.48 20.85
C ALA A 581 13.87 32.18 19.74
N ALA A 582 12.64 32.57 20.04
CA ALA A 582 11.81 33.34 19.13
C ALA A 582 12.51 34.65 18.80
N GLY A 583 12.58 34.99 17.52
CA GLY A 583 13.14 36.25 17.09
C GLY A 583 14.68 36.30 17.00
N PHE A 584 15.35 35.15 16.82
CA PHE A 584 16.80 35.15 16.60
C PHE A 584 17.13 35.51 15.15
N PRO A 585 18.00 36.53 14.89
CA PRO A 585 18.32 36.89 13.52
C PRO A 585 19.00 35.75 12.79
N LEU A 586 18.53 35.41 11.58
CA LEU A 586 19.08 34.32 10.76
C LEU A 586 20.59 34.48 10.50
N ALA A 587 21.07 35.72 10.30
CA ALA A 587 22.48 36.02 10.13
C ALA A 587 23.31 35.69 11.39
N ALA A 588 22.79 35.94 12.59
CA ALA A 588 23.46 35.60 13.84
C ALA A 588 23.41 34.07 14.11
N ALA A 589 22.32 33.41 13.77
CA ALA A 589 22.22 31.96 13.80
C ALA A 589 23.26 31.30 12.91
N PHE A 590 23.46 31.81 11.72
CA PHE A 590 24.49 31.32 10.79
C PHE A 590 25.91 31.53 11.34
N GLN A 591 26.20 32.70 11.91
CA GLN A 591 27.48 32.96 12.52
C GLN A 591 27.79 32.02 13.70
N ALA A 592 26.77 31.73 14.52
CA ALA A 592 26.90 30.79 15.62
C ALA A 592 27.22 29.37 15.11
N VAL A 593 26.44 28.90 14.14
CA VAL A 593 26.62 27.55 13.53
C VAL A 593 27.98 27.44 12.84
N THR A 594 28.37 28.43 12.05
CA THR A 594 29.65 28.37 11.34
C THR A 594 30.83 28.44 12.31
N GLY A 595 30.69 29.18 13.41
CA GLY A 595 31.66 29.19 14.49
C GLY A 595 31.82 27.84 15.18
N GLU A 596 30.68 27.18 15.50
CA GLU A 596 30.70 25.85 16.10
C GLU A 596 31.21 24.76 15.15
N VAL A 597 30.81 24.82 13.86
CA VAL A 597 31.35 23.92 12.83
C VAL A 597 32.86 24.04 12.73
N LEU A 598 33.39 25.26 12.77
CA LEU A 598 34.83 25.49 12.73
C LEU A 598 35.53 24.91 13.98
N VAL A 599 34.99 25.15 15.17
CA VAL A 599 35.51 24.57 16.43
C VAL A 599 35.45 23.04 16.36
N GLY A 600 34.37 22.48 15.89
CA GLY A 600 34.22 21.03 15.72
C GLY A 600 35.21 20.44 14.72
N LEU A 601 35.41 21.09 13.56
CA LEU A 601 36.40 20.67 12.58
C LEU A 601 37.82 20.79 13.12
N GLN A 602 38.15 21.84 13.90
CA GLN A 602 39.43 21.99 14.57
C GLN A 602 39.64 20.87 15.60
N ALA A 603 38.61 20.49 16.36
CA ALA A 603 38.71 19.38 17.31
C ALA A 603 38.87 18.03 16.59
N LEU A 604 38.10 17.79 15.50
CA LEU A 604 38.25 16.60 14.69
C LEU A 604 39.63 16.48 14.03
N ALA A 605 40.21 17.57 13.57
CA ALA A 605 41.54 17.57 12.96
C ALA A 605 42.64 17.24 13.95
N GLN A 606 42.40 17.37 15.26
CA GLN A 606 43.35 16.92 16.32
C GLN A 606 43.24 15.41 16.61
N ASP A 607 42.14 14.76 16.17
CA ASP A 607 42.03 13.31 16.27
C ASP A 607 42.89 12.64 15.18
N PRO A 608 43.81 11.73 15.55
CA PRO A 608 44.67 11.03 14.58
C PRO A 608 43.94 10.36 13.43
N ARG A 609 42.69 9.97 13.65
CA ARG A 609 41.83 9.36 12.63
C ARG A 609 41.43 10.32 11.51
N TYR A 610 41.43 11.62 11.80
CA TYR A 610 40.99 12.69 10.90
C TYR A 610 42.07 13.73 10.62
N ALA A 611 43.35 13.39 10.88
CA ALA A 611 44.49 14.28 10.67
C ALA A 611 44.59 14.83 9.22
N SER A 612 44.01 14.13 8.26
CA SER A 612 43.88 14.59 6.87
C SER A 612 43.01 15.84 6.69
N LEU A 613 42.17 16.19 7.66
CA LEU A 613 41.35 17.41 7.64
C LEU A 613 42.16 18.67 8.05
N ALA A 614 43.24 18.51 8.78
CA ALA A 614 44.05 19.66 9.28
C ALA A 614 44.50 20.60 8.17
N PRO A 615 44.96 20.14 6.98
CA PRO A 615 45.36 21.04 5.89
C PRO A 615 44.17 21.81 5.26
N LEU A 616 42.93 21.32 5.43
CA LEU A 616 41.74 21.94 4.86
C LEU A 616 41.16 23.04 5.78
N LEU A 617 41.50 23.06 7.06
CA LEU A 617 40.98 24.02 8.03
C LEU A 617 41.18 25.49 7.59
N PRO A 618 42.36 25.94 7.13
CA PRO A 618 42.55 27.32 6.71
C PRO A 618 41.67 27.71 5.51
N LEU A 619 41.38 26.73 4.63
CA LEU A 619 40.54 26.95 3.48
C LEU A 619 39.06 27.11 3.90
N VAL A 620 38.58 26.26 4.81
CA VAL A 620 37.25 26.35 5.38
C VAL A 620 37.07 27.64 6.17
N GLU A 621 38.08 28.00 6.97
CA GLU A 621 38.11 29.25 7.73
C GLU A 621 38.04 30.47 6.80
N GLY A 622 38.80 30.45 5.71
CA GLY A 622 38.75 31.49 4.68
C GLY A 622 37.40 31.60 3.98
N VAL A 623 36.75 30.48 3.69
CA VAL A 623 35.39 30.46 3.11
C VAL A 623 34.37 31.02 4.10
N ILE A 624 34.44 30.63 5.36
CA ILE A 624 33.53 31.12 6.41
C ILE A 624 33.75 32.62 6.64
N GLN A 625 34.98 33.06 6.79
CA GLN A 625 35.30 34.49 6.99
C GLN A 625 34.91 35.37 5.80
N ASN A 626 35.08 34.89 4.59
CA ASN A 626 34.69 35.64 3.38
C ASN A 626 33.18 35.63 3.09
N SER A 627 32.45 34.68 3.64
CA SER A 627 31.00 34.61 3.46
C SER A 627 30.21 35.52 4.41
N VAL A 628 30.82 35.92 5.53
CA VAL A 628 30.15 36.67 6.60
C VAL A 628 30.14 38.21 6.38
N PRO A 629 31.12 38.88 5.73
CA PRO A 629 31.19 40.35 5.74
C PRO A 629 30.27 41.08 4.78
N ASN A 630 29.66 40.40 3.81
CA ASN A 630 28.95 41.05 2.71
C ASN A 630 27.42 41.04 2.83
N GLY A 631 26.87 41.06 4.04
CA GLY A 631 25.45 41.01 4.21
C GLY A 631 24.91 39.65 3.71
N PHE A 632 25.08 38.66 4.57
CA PHE A 632 24.66 37.30 4.30
C PHE A 632 23.20 37.26 3.85
N ALA A 633 23.00 37.06 2.56
CA ALA A 633 21.77 36.51 2.08
C ALA A 633 21.86 35.00 2.28
N PRO A 634 21.01 34.35 3.08
CA PRO A 634 20.94 32.90 3.10
C PRO A 634 20.71 32.49 1.66
N VAL A 635 21.66 31.79 1.07
CA VAL A 635 21.51 31.33 -0.28
C VAL A 635 20.61 30.13 -0.23
N VAL A 636 19.37 30.40 -0.34
CA VAL A 636 18.40 29.50 -0.91
C VAL A 636 18.92 29.19 -2.31
N SER A 637 18.96 27.91 -2.68
CA SER A 637 19.44 27.44 -3.97
C SER A 637 19.11 28.42 -5.09
N GLN A 638 20.05 28.64 -5.98
CA GLN A 638 19.87 29.54 -7.14
C GLN A 638 19.17 28.76 -8.25
N ASP A 639 18.26 29.40 -8.96
CA ASP A 639 17.74 28.86 -10.21
C ASP A 639 18.84 28.83 -11.28
N THR A 640 18.51 28.30 -12.47
CA THR A 640 19.43 28.24 -13.60
C THR A 640 19.91 29.61 -14.09
N GLU A 641 19.29 30.69 -13.63
CA GLU A 641 19.60 32.07 -13.95
C GLU A 641 20.40 32.78 -12.84
N GLY A 642 20.76 32.04 -11.78
CA GLY A 642 21.54 32.55 -10.63
C GLY A 642 20.73 33.45 -9.69
N GLN A 643 19.40 33.45 -9.81
CA GLN A 643 18.54 34.19 -8.88
C GLN A 643 18.30 33.32 -7.64
N PRO A 644 18.32 33.90 -6.43
CA PRO A 644 18.00 33.16 -5.22
C PRO A 644 16.60 32.55 -5.38
N LEU A 645 16.50 31.25 -5.36
CA LEU A 645 15.26 30.57 -5.12
C LEU A 645 14.84 30.95 -3.71
N MET A 646 14.03 31.98 -3.59
CA MET A 646 13.31 32.23 -2.36
C MET A 646 12.49 30.97 -2.12
N ALA A 647 12.83 30.19 -1.11
CA ALA A 647 11.89 29.23 -0.58
C ALA A 647 10.71 30.04 -0.05
N GLN A 648 9.82 30.43 -0.93
CA GLN A 648 8.48 30.73 -0.56
C GLN A 648 7.86 29.40 -0.16
N GLY A 649 8.16 28.97 1.07
CA GLY A 649 7.29 28.13 1.80
C GLY A 649 6.00 28.90 2.02
N GLY A 650 5.45 29.41 0.96
CA GLY A 650 4.12 29.96 0.98
C GLY A 650 3.23 28.82 0.62
N ARG A 651 2.02 28.85 1.05
CA ARG A 651 0.85 28.12 0.62
C ARG A 651 0.80 27.92 -0.91
N GLY A 652 1.92 27.42 -1.48
CA GLY A 652 1.97 26.86 -2.81
C GLY A 652 0.96 25.74 -2.81
N ASN A 653 0.31 25.49 -3.89
CA ASN A 653 -0.78 24.57 -4.07
C ASN A 653 -0.56 23.30 -3.25
N LEU A 654 -1.15 23.23 -2.03
CA LEU A 654 -1.17 22.02 -1.20
C LEU A 654 -1.88 20.86 -1.92
N ILE A 655 -2.41 21.14 -3.11
CA ILE A 655 -3.10 20.16 -3.94
C ILE A 655 -2.52 20.23 -5.34
N SER A 656 -1.80 19.21 -5.72
CA SER A 656 -1.40 19.00 -7.10
C SER A 656 -2.54 18.39 -7.91
N SER A 657 -2.48 18.46 -9.22
CA SER A 657 -3.45 17.80 -10.09
C SER A 657 -2.79 17.06 -11.23
N LEU A 658 -3.33 15.90 -11.57
CA LEU A 658 -2.92 15.10 -12.71
C LEU A 658 -4.05 15.08 -13.74
N THR A 659 -3.74 15.49 -14.98
CA THR A 659 -4.65 15.40 -16.11
C THR A 659 -4.19 14.32 -17.06
N SER A 660 -5.10 13.45 -17.49
CA SER A 660 -4.83 12.33 -18.39
C SER A 660 -5.77 12.33 -19.58
N TYR A 661 -5.20 12.10 -20.76
CA TYR A 661 -5.90 11.75 -21.98
C TYR A 661 -5.45 10.38 -22.42
N GLU A 662 -6.38 9.50 -22.78
CA GLU A 662 -6.04 8.14 -23.17
C GLU A 662 -6.89 7.66 -24.33
N LEU A 663 -6.23 7.03 -25.33
CA LEU A 663 -6.85 6.25 -26.37
C LEU A 663 -6.53 4.78 -26.13
N GLY A 664 -7.55 3.94 -26.02
CA GLY A 664 -7.42 2.52 -25.80
C GLY A 664 -8.14 1.69 -26.86
N TYR A 665 -7.62 0.53 -27.12
CA TYR A 665 -8.25 -0.49 -27.93
C TYR A 665 -8.12 -1.84 -27.24
N LYS A 666 -9.19 -2.62 -27.24
CA LYS A 666 -9.20 -4.02 -26.82
C LYS A 666 -9.83 -4.85 -27.92
N GLY A 667 -9.18 -5.96 -28.26
CA GLY A 667 -9.70 -6.87 -29.29
C GLY A 667 -9.35 -8.31 -29.01
N SER A 668 -10.18 -9.22 -29.52
CA SER A 668 -9.91 -10.65 -29.56
C SER A 668 -10.16 -11.22 -30.97
N ILE A 669 -9.34 -12.17 -31.38
CA ILE A 669 -9.48 -12.89 -32.63
C ILE A 669 -9.75 -14.36 -32.30
N GLY A 670 -10.99 -14.78 -32.49
CA GLY A 670 -11.45 -16.06 -31.96
C GLY A 670 -11.12 -16.14 -30.45
N ASN A 671 -11.30 -17.28 -29.83
CA ASN A 671 -10.95 -17.44 -28.41
C ASN A 671 -9.44 -17.73 -28.18
N ARG A 672 -8.56 -17.31 -29.11
CA ARG A 672 -7.11 -17.66 -29.07
C ARG A 672 -6.17 -16.50 -28.88
N PHE A 673 -6.54 -15.31 -29.31
CA PHE A 673 -5.72 -14.12 -29.21
C PHE A 673 -6.53 -12.98 -28.60
N ALA A 674 -6.07 -12.49 -27.48
CA ALA A 674 -6.56 -11.28 -26.84
C ALA A 674 -5.45 -10.24 -26.82
N PHE A 675 -5.73 -9.02 -27.23
CA PHE A 675 -4.74 -7.95 -27.26
C PHE A 675 -5.35 -6.62 -26.89
N GLY A 676 -4.55 -5.80 -26.23
CA GLY A 676 -4.92 -4.45 -25.83
C GLY A 676 -3.81 -3.47 -26.21
N PHE A 677 -4.21 -2.29 -26.60
CA PHE A 677 -3.31 -1.20 -26.90
C PHE A 677 -3.80 0.07 -26.22
N ASN A 678 -2.89 0.80 -25.54
CA ASN A 678 -3.21 2.05 -24.88
C ASN A 678 -2.12 3.08 -25.15
N ILE A 679 -2.53 4.27 -25.61
CA ILE A 679 -1.69 5.48 -25.66
C ILE A 679 -2.26 6.45 -24.64
N PHE A 680 -1.39 7.05 -23.84
CA PHE A 680 -1.81 8.03 -22.86
C PHE A 680 -0.84 9.22 -22.79
N HIS A 681 -1.39 10.37 -22.42
CA HIS A 681 -0.65 11.56 -22.08
C HIS A 681 -1.04 11.98 -20.67
N LEU A 682 -0.04 12.12 -19.78
CA LEU A 682 -0.19 12.56 -18.41
C LEU A 682 0.47 13.92 -18.24
N ARG A 683 -0.24 14.86 -17.61
CA ARG A 683 0.28 16.17 -17.24
C ARG A 683 0.01 16.42 -15.77
N GLN A 684 1.07 16.51 -14.99
CA GLN A 684 0.99 16.94 -13.59
C GLN A 684 1.19 18.45 -13.51
N THR A 685 0.42 19.12 -12.66
CA THR A 685 0.55 20.53 -12.33
C THR A 685 0.53 20.70 -10.82
N GLY A 686 1.47 21.48 -10.29
CA GLY A 686 1.73 21.54 -8.86
C GLY A 686 2.52 20.33 -8.39
N GLY A 687 2.88 20.30 -7.15
CA GLY A 687 3.58 19.23 -6.47
C GLY A 687 4.41 19.78 -5.31
N ALA A 688 4.51 19.02 -4.24
CA ALA A 688 5.48 19.24 -3.18
C ALA A 688 6.73 18.41 -3.51
N GLY A 689 7.88 18.93 -3.19
CA GLY A 689 9.17 18.25 -3.28
C GLY A 689 10.05 18.71 -2.16
N PHE A 690 10.97 17.85 -1.72
CA PHE A 690 11.99 18.25 -0.77
C PHE A 690 12.92 19.27 -1.44
N GLN A 691 13.05 20.42 -0.82
CA GLN A 691 14.03 21.41 -1.19
C GLN A 691 15.06 21.50 -0.07
N GLN A 692 16.29 21.19 -0.39
CA GLN A 692 17.39 21.37 0.55
C GLN A 692 17.69 22.87 0.66
N ILE A 693 17.56 23.39 1.86
CA ILE A 693 17.97 24.74 2.20
C ILE A 693 19.32 24.60 2.90
N THR A 694 20.39 24.81 2.17
CA THR A 694 21.74 24.86 2.74
C THR A 694 22.33 26.25 2.57
N PRO A 695 23.10 26.75 3.54
CA PRO A 695 24.00 27.85 3.25
C PRO A 695 24.94 27.43 2.11
N ASN A 696 25.27 28.34 1.19
CA ASN A 696 26.04 28.04 -0.02
C ASN A 696 27.53 27.77 0.29
N ILE A 697 27.77 26.84 1.18
CA ILE A 697 29.12 26.27 1.43
C ILE A 697 29.11 24.94 0.67
N SER A 698 29.53 24.99 -0.58
CA SER A 698 29.77 23.77 -1.33
C SER A 698 31.08 23.15 -0.85
N ILE A 699 31.01 22.20 0.06
CA ILE A 699 32.16 21.37 0.44
C ILE A 699 32.60 20.48 -0.75
N SER A 700 31.79 20.31 -1.76
CA SER A 700 32.14 19.58 -2.99
C SER A 700 33.32 20.21 -3.77
N SER A 701 33.63 21.50 -3.52
CA SER A 701 34.85 22.13 -4.04
C SER A 701 36.14 21.78 -3.27
N LEU A 702 36.01 21.05 -2.16
CA LEU A 702 37.11 20.63 -1.30
C LEU A 702 37.46 19.14 -1.48
N SER A 703 36.73 18.39 -2.30
CA SER A 703 37.11 17.04 -2.66
C SER A 703 38.23 17.12 -3.71
N PRO A 704 39.45 16.71 -3.44
CA PRO A 704 40.36 16.33 -4.51
C PRO A 704 39.78 15.06 -5.15
N ASP A 705 39.74 14.98 -6.45
CA ASP A 705 39.22 13.93 -7.32
C ASP A 705 39.15 12.53 -6.74
#